data_9c6929ebb84f8d2a8df280f46a1fd52e
#
_entry.id   9c6929ebb84f8d2a8df280f46a1fd52e
#
_cell.length_a   1.000
_cell.length_b   1.000
_cell.length_c   1.000
_cell.angle_alpha   90.00
_cell.angle_beta   90.00
_cell.angle_gamma   90.00
#
_symmetry.space_group_name_H-M   'P 1'
#
loop_
_entity.id
_entity.type
_entity.pdbx_description
1 polymer ?
#
loop_
_entity_poly.entity_id
_entity_poly.type
_entity_poly.pdbx_seq_one_letter_code
_entity_poly.pdbx_strand_id
1 'polypeptide(L)'
;MKCIQNVLLAVILLLAPWVVQSQPQEGKGKISGVIVDEASRSPVEFATVALTLPGSEKPINGAVADDKGRFVITKVPNGTYQVIVSFIGYKDFKISEVTITDRKNNVETGSIRLIADNKELEAVVVEGQRALIEEKVDRTVYNAENDATAKGGDATDVLKRVPLLSVDMDGNVSLRGNSNIHVLINNKPSTITANSVADALKQIPADQIKSVEVITSPSAKYDAEGSAGIINIITKKNTLQGLTMNMDGSAGFRGSNLGLNGNYRQKNMGFSLGGFGRYGYNVHGSFVNDQTTRDTLLLNESQTIQKADTRRTDLFGNIHFGWDWDIDANNSLAASVRYGGRSSLSHQDNLISQSFKNSSWVSTSLREVEVDDKGGNIDASLTYTLLFKKPQRELSVLGQYSRNNRNNNFYNYIFDDSGFFIDQRLRNDNLSFNEEITVQADYQTPISDNQLLEFGGKAILRKVSSDYTSYQANGPTDPFAQSANANLSNIFTYNQDIAGAYLSYTYSSRSGYSFKAGSRYEYTQIDANFANEKGPVTIPSYNVVVPSVNISRRLKNGTAKISYNRRIQRPSIQFLNPNIQFSNPYNITTGNPNLEPEYTNNFELSYSTAIKSVNLNISTFVRNTDNAIQAIRGVIARDTTNADTLATTYRNIGREDAYGGSVFGNVNISSKLMLNMGTDIYYAVLNNNDPNPLYNASNSGWVANLRFFGNYTIKNGWGFQFFGFYRSPQVLVQGTAGNFYYYSLALRKEFTNKKGGIGFGAEQFLTSSLRIVNTTESPLISQKSVSELFNMNFKITFSYRIGKMSFDGGRRRRRSINNDDLKEGEGGGDGGGGIQGGGGQAAPVMTGGAGVARPATTIPAGAASSQPAGTTPATNPASDPTAVVKAEGTWTYTLESPQGGGGTLTIRKEGEAYSGVVISSRMNREIPVKTIAVSGNELTYTYDLALGPNTTTVSVKAIITGDEMAGTMTLGSFGSFPLKGKRNP
;
A
#
# COMPACT_ATOMS: atom_id res chain seq x y z
N MET A 1 13.27 26.54 2.22
CA MET A 1 14.50 26.10 1.50
C MET A 1 15.79 26.25 2.34
N LYS A 2 16.06 27.37 3.03
CA LYS A 2 17.29 27.52 3.87
C LYS A 2 17.38 26.54 5.07
N CYS A 3 16.27 26.08 5.61
CA CYS A 3 16.24 25.09 6.73
C CYS A 3 16.65 23.68 6.31
N ILE A 4 16.30 23.26 5.09
CA ILE A 4 16.64 21.96 4.54
C ILE A 4 18.12 21.85 4.19
N GLN A 5 18.72 22.93 3.70
CA GLN A 5 20.16 23.01 3.42
C GLN A 5 21.01 22.86 4.70
N ASN A 6 20.57 23.46 5.79
CA ASN A 6 21.31 23.38 7.07
C ASN A 6 21.18 22.00 7.74
N VAL A 7 20.04 21.31 7.57
CA VAL A 7 19.86 19.95 8.07
C VAL A 7 20.66 18.95 7.24
N LEU A 8 20.72 19.12 5.91
CA LEU A 8 21.55 18.27 5.07
C LEU A 8 23.05 18.44 5.37
N LEU A 9 23.49 19.66 5.63
CA LEU A 9 24.89 19.94 6.01
C LEU A 9 25.23 19.37 7.40
N ALA A 10 24.32 19.43 8.35
CA ALA A 10 24.49 18.83 9.67
C ALA A 10 24.54 17.30 9.64
N VAL A 11 23.74 16.67 8.76
CA VAL A 11 23.76 15.21 8.56
C VAL A 11 25.04 14.76 7.86
N ILE A 12 25.57 15.57 6.94
CA ILE A 12 26.86 15.28 6.28
C ILE A 12 28.04 15.44 7.25
N LEU A 13 28.00 16.41 8.17
CA LEU A 13 29.03 16.61 9.20
C LEU A 13 29.01 15.55 10.31
N LEU A 14 27.86 14.95 10.60
CA LEU A 14 27.72 13.86 11.59
C LEU A 14 28.14 12.48 11.03
N LEU A 15 28.28 12.36 9.72
CA LEU A 15 28.68 11.13 9.02
C LEU A 15 30.16 11.05 8.68
N ALA A 16 30.98 12.02 9.11
CA ALA A 16 32.44 11.94 8.98
C ALA A 16 32.97 10.84 9.93
N PRO A 17 33.43 9.69 9.45
CA PRO A 17 33.90 8.63 10.33
C PRO A 17 35.28 8.92 10.82
N TRP A 18 35.48 8.79 12.11
CA TRP A 18 36.79 8.47 12.66
C TRP A 18 37.12 7.02 12.32
N VAL A 19 37.65 6.80 11.11
CA VAL A 19 38.24 5.52 10.75
C VAL A 19 39.66 5.48 11.34
N VAL A 20 39.76 4.99 12.55
CA VAL A 20 41.04 4.43 13.02
C VAL A 20 41.14 3.03 12.38
N GLN A 21 41.82 2.96 11.26
CA GLN A 21 42.16 1.72 10.58
C GLN A 21 43.34 1.08 11.32
N SER A 22 43.06 0.13 12.19
CA SER A 22 44.06 -0.81 12.64
C SER A 22 44.40 -1.70 11.47
N GLN A 23 45.55 -1.47 10.84
CA GLN A 23 46.11 -2.36 9.84
C GLN A 23 46.48 -3.71 10.51
N PRO A 24 46.08 -4.87 9.91
CA PRO A 24 46.57 -6.14 10.34
C PRO A 24 48.12 -6.12 10.17
N GLN A 25 48.84 -6.46 11.19
CA GLN A 25 50.29 -6.57 11.15
C GLN A 25 50.65 -7.68 10.16
N GLU A 26 51.25 -7.33 9.00
CA GLU A 26 51.72 -8.30 8.02
C GLU A 26 52.82 -9.11 8.63
N GLY A 27 52.60 -10.44 8.75
CA GLY A 27 53.65 -11.35 9.25
C GLY A 27 54.76 -11.57 8.24
N LYS A 28 55.94 -11.85 8.74
CA LYS A 28 57.13 -12.19 7.93
C LYS A 28 57.25 -13.72 7.68
N GLY A 29 56.36 -14.52 8.22
CA GLY A 29 56.40 -15.98 8.14
C GLY A 29 56.03 -16.52 6.76
N LYS A 30 56.62 -17.65 6.44
CA LYS A 30 56.42 -18.41 5.21
C LYS A 30 56.24 -19.89 5.54
N ILE A 31 55.22 -20.53 4.94
CA ILE A 31 54.98 -21.98 5.04
C ILE A 31 55.00 -22.55 3.63
N SER A 32 55.77 -23.59 3.36
CA SER A 32 55.90 -24.22 2.04
C SER A 32 55.91 -25.73 2.13
N GLY A 33 55.56 -26.41 1.05
CA GLY A 33 55.57 -27.87 0.95
C GLY A 33 55.22 -28.38 -0.44
N VAL A 34 55.20 -29.70 -0.61
CA VAL A 34 54.81 -30.37 -1.87
C VAL A 34 53.72 -31.37 -1.56
N ILE A 35 52.69 -31.40 -2.37
CA ILE A 35 51.54 -32.29 -2.24
C ILE A 35 51.62 -33.37 -3.32
N VAL A 36 51.59 -34.62 -2.92
CA VAL A 36 51.64 -35.77 -3.81
C VAL A 36 50.54 -36.77 -3.50
N ASP A 37 50.12 -37.52 -4.49
CA ASP A 37 49.27 -38.68 -4.33
C ASP A 37 50.06 -39.84 -3.64
N GLU A 38 49.42 -40.47 -2.67
CA GLU A 38 50.16 -41.53 -1.89
C GLU A 38 50.44 -42.78 -2.71
N ALA A 39 49.58 -43.19 -3.61
CA ALA A 39 49.70 -44.39 -4.40
C ALA A 39 50.63 -44.19 -5.61
N SER A 40 50.42 -43.13 -6.40
CA SER A 40 51.13 -42.88 -7.65
C SER A 40 52.39 -42.03 -7.48
N ARG A 41 52.60 -41.37 -6.34
CA ARG A 41 53.64 -40.38 -6.07
C ARG A 41 53.67 -39.20 -7.03
N SER A 42 52.67 -39.06 -7.86
CA SER A 42 52.48 -37.91 -8.76
C SER A 42 52.13 -36.67 -7.97
N PRO A 43 52.56 -35.47 -8.41
CA PRO A 43 52.13 -34.23 -7.79
C PRO A 43 50.61 -34.02 -7.93
N VAL A 44 49.98 -33.53 -6.86
CA VAL A 44 48.55 -33.16 -6.88
C VAL A 44 48.43 -31.66 -7.17
N GLU A 45 48.18 -31.35 -8.42
CA GLU A 45 48.05 -30.00 -8.92
C GLU A 45 46.78 -29.33 -8.38
N PHE A 46 46.86 -28.04 -8.12
CA PHE A 46 45.73 -27.20 -7.70
C PHE A 46 45.05 -27.59 -6.40
N ALA A 47 45.69 -28.40 -5.54
CA ALA A 47 45.21 -28.70 -4.20
C ALA A 47 45.12 -27.42 -3.35
N THR A 48 44.05 -27.27 -2.62
CA THR A 48 43.82 -26.12 -1.73
C THR A 48 44.50 -26.36 -0.39
N VAL A 49 45.33 -25.39 0.04
CA VAL A 49 45.99 -25.40 1.34
C VAL A 49 45.43 -24.22 2.17
N ALA A 50 44.73 -24.53 3.24
CA ALA A 50 44.16 -23.55 4.16
C ALA A 50 44.99 -23.50 5.46
N LEU A 51 45.28 -22.30 5.93
CA LEU A 51 45.90 -22.04 7.23
C LEU A 51 44.81 -21.60 8.23
N THR A 52 44.67 -22.36 9.32
CA THR A 52 43.68 -22.08 10.37
C THR A 52 44.34 -21.95 11.73
N LEU A 53 43.67 -21.34 12.69
CA LEU A 53 44.04 -21.39 14.10
C LEU A 53 43.68 -22.76 14.68
N PRO A 54 44.45 -23.29 15.64
CA PRO A 54 44.10 -24.56 16.29
C PRO A 54 42.69 -24.57 16.84
N GLY A 55 41.90 -25.58 16.46
CA GLY A 55 40.50 -25.70 16.87
C GLY A 55 39.50 -24.83 16.10
N SER A 56 39.91 -24.08 15.08
CA SER A 56 39.04 -23.26 14.21
C SER A 56 39.01 -23.82 12.78
N GLU A 57 37.84 -24.01 12.23
CA GLU A 57 37.68 -24.40 10.82
C GLU A 57 37.72 -23.21 9.85
N LYS A 58 37.81 -21.98 10.34
CA LYS A 58 37.83 -20.77 9.52
C LYS A 58 39.24 -20.47 9.03
N PRO A 59 39.51 -20.49 7.71
CA PRO A 59 40.84 -20.14 7.17
C PRO A 59 41.16 -18.66 7.45
N ILE A 60 42.41 -18.42 7.86
CA ILE A 60 42.98 -17.08 8.04
C ILE A 60 43.89 -16.67 6.87
N ASN A 61 44.47 -17.65 6.18
CA ASN A 61 45.30 -17.50 5.00
C ASN A 61 45.29 -18.83 4.22
N GLY A 62 45.84 -18.88 3.03
CA GLY A 62 45.94 -20.11 2.24
C GLY A 62 46.68 -19.91 0.92
N ALA A 63 46.91 -21.02 0.24
CA ALA A 63 47.53 -21.10 -1.09
C ALA A 63 46.90 -22.23 -1.90
N VAL A 64 47.15 -22.24 -3.19
CA VAL A 64 46.82 -23.32 -4.11
C VAL A 64 48.14 -23.90 -4.64
N ALA A 65 48.24 -25.22 -4.71
CA ALA A 65 49.42 -25.90 -5.23
C ALA A 65 49.60 -25.64 -6.75
N ASP A 66 50.83 -25.50 -7.18
CA ASP A 66 51.19 -25.35 -8.59
C ASP A 66 51.12 -26.70 -9.37
N ASP A 67 51.50 -26.66 -10.65
CA ASP A 67 51.58 -27.82 -11.55
C ASP A 67 52.54 -28.92 -11.11
N LYS A 68 53.39 -28.63 -10.11
CA LYS A 68 54.34 -29.60 -9.50
C LYS A 68 53.93 -29.96 -8.07
N GLY A 69 52.69 -29.64 -7.67
CA GLY A 69 52.16 -29.89 -6.34
C GLY A 69 52.75 -28.99 -5.23
N ARG A 70 53.55 -27.97 -5.55
CA ARG A 70 54.20 -27.10 -4.56
C ARG A 70 53.26 -25.95 -4.17
N PHE A 71 53.24 -25.65 -2.89
CA PHE A 71 52.50 -24.52 -2.34
C PHE A 71 53.39 -23.61 -1.47
N VAL A 72 53.00 -22.34 -1.40
CA VAL A 72 53.68 -21.36 -0.55
C VAL A 72 52.64 -20.39 0.03
N ILE A 73 52.54 -20.37 1.36
CA ILE A 73 51.76 -19.40 2.09
C ILE A 73 52.73 -18.34 2.65
N THR A 74 52.57 -17.09 2.28
CA THR A 74 53.43 -15.97 2.70
C THR A 74 52.71 -15.02 3.64
N LYS A 75 53.42 -14.11 4.30
CA LYS A 75 52.90 -13.11 5.20
C LYS A 75 52.13 -13.68 6.40
N VAL A 76 52.65 -14.79 6.94
CA VAL A 76 52.08 -15.44 8.12
C VAL A 76 52.60 -14.75 9.38
N PRO A 77 51.76 -14.22 10.29
CA PRO A 77 52.19 -13.67 11.57
C PRO A 77 52.82 -14.74 12.48
N ASN A 78 53.57 -14.29 13.51
CA ASN A 78 54.07 -15.23 14.53
C ASN A 78 52.89 -15.87 15.27
N GLY A 79 52.93 -17.19 15.46
CA GLY A 79 51.82 -17.93 16.09
C GLY A 79 51.89 -19.43 15.76
N THR A 80 50.98 -20.20 16.38
CA THR A 80 50.83 -21.65 16.09
C THR A 80 49.56 -21.81 15.24
N TYR A 81 49.68 -22.58 14.18
CA TYR A 81 48.65 -22.74 13.16
C TYR A 81 48.42 -24.21 12.84
N GLN A 82 47.30 -24.51 12.23
CA GLN A 82 46.97 -25.79 11.60
C GLN A 82 46.94 -25.59 10.09
N VAL A 83 47.54 -26.48 9.36
CA VAL A 83 47.48 -26.52 7.89
C VAL A 83 46.53 -27.63 7.47
N ILE A 84 45.54 -27.33 6.68
CA ILE A 84 44.58 -28.28 6.12
C ILE A 84 44.78 -28.30 4.61
N VAL A 85 45.02 -29.47 4.06
CA VAL A 85 45.14 -29.68 2.62
C VAL A 85 43.95 -30.47 2.15
N SER A 86 43.24 -29.93 1.17
CA SER A 86 42.05 -30.57 0.56
C SER A 86 42.10 -30.54 -0.96
N PHE A 87 41.66 -31.62 -1.58
CA PHE A 87 41.51 -31.74 -3.02
C PHE A 87 40.42 -32.74 -3.38
N ILE A 88 39.69 -32.44 -4.46
CA ILE A 88 38.53 -33.25 -4.91
C ILE A 88 38.98 -34.68 -5.19
N GLY A 89 38.31 -35.66 -4.55
CA GLY A 89 38.67 -37.08 -4.69
C GLY A 89 39.70 -37.57 -3.70
N TYR A 90 40.11 -36.75 -2.75
CA TYR A 90 41.06 -37.11 -1.70
C TYR A 90 40.50 -36.84 -0.31
N LYS A 91 40.99 -37.57 0.70
CA LYS A 91 40.70 -37.26 2.11
C LYS A 91 41.50 -36.02 2.54
N ASP A 92 40.85 -35.14 3.29
CA ASP A 92 41.53 -33.97 3.86
C ASP A 92 42.70 -34.41 4.75
N PHE A 93 43.85 -33.78 4.53
CA PHE A 93 45.05 -34.00 5.33
C PHE A 93 45.27 -32.80 6.24
N LYS A 94 45.53 -33.04 7.55
CA LYS A 94 45.66 -31.99 8.56
C LYS A 94 47.02 -32.10 9.25
N ILE A 95 47.76 -30.98 9.30
CA ILE A 95 48.98 -30.83 10.12
C ILE A 95 48.56 -29.96 11.32
N SER A 96 48.55 -30.55 12.52
CA SER A 96 47.93 -29.97 13.71
C SER A 96 48.69 -28.81 14.33
N GLU A 97 50.04 -28.75 14.16
CA GLU A 97 50.88 -27.72 14.76
C GLU A 97 51.98 -27.26 13.80
N VAL A 98 51.84 -26.05 13.28
CA VAL A 98 52.90 -25.36 12.52
C VAL A 98 53.15 -24.02 13.22
N THR A 99 54.35 -23.89 13.84
CA THR A 99 54.67 -22.70 14.62
C THR A 99 55.63 -21.81 13.86
N ILE A 100 55.26 -20.53 13.71
CA ILE A 100 56.04 -19.45 13.12
C ILE A 100 56.54 -18.55 14.25
N THR A 101 57.87 -18.30 14.30
CA THR A 101 58.52 -17.39 15.27
C THR A 101 59.52 -16.52 14.54
N ASP A 102 60.00 -15.45 15.15
CA ASP A 102 61.04 -14.57 14.56
C ASP A 102 62.36 -15.30 14.23
N ARG A 103 62.67 -16.39 14.96
CA ARG A 103 63.86 -17.22 14.69
C ARG A 103 63.60 -18.37 13.69
N LYS A 104 62.34 -18.74 13.53
CA LYS A 104 61.89 -19.79 12.61
C LYS A 104 60.70 -19.28 11.78
N ASN A 105 60.98 -18.33 10.91
CA ASN A 105 59.98 -17.68 10.07
C ASN A 105 59.73 -18.37 8.73
N ASN A 106 60.52 -19.40 8.37
CA ASN A 106 60.32 -20.24 7.18
C ASN A 106 60.16 -21.69 7.62
N VAL A 107 58.96 -22.26 7.44
CA VAL A 107 58.66 -23.64 7.80
C VAL A 107 58.34 -24.42 6.54
N GLU A 108 59.09 -25.48 6.30
CA GLU A 108 58.87 -26.43 5.21
C GLU A 108 58.16 -27.66 5.77
N THR A 109 56.96 -27.94 5.28
CA THR A 109 56.12 -29.08 5.73
C THR A 109 56.54 -30.40 5.08
N GLY A 110 57.49 -30.37 4.15
CA GLY A 110 57.93 -31.54 3.39
C GLY A 110 56.88 -32.01 2.37
N SER A 111 56.95 -33.33 2.07
CA SER A 111 55.98 -33.92 1.12
C SER A 111 54.70 -34.39 1.85
N ILE A 112 53.59 -33.79 1.55
CA ILE A 112 52.28 -34.12 2.07
C ILE A 112 51.62 -35.12 1.12
N ARG A 113 51.22 -36.28 1.67
CA ARG A 113 50.64 -37.37 0.88
C ARG A 113 49.16 -37.42 1.07
N LEU A 114 48.41 -37.22 -0.03
CA LEU A 114 46.96 -37.30 -0.02
C LEU A 114 46.47 -38.70 -0.40
N ILE A 115 45.57 -39.26 0.38
CA ILE A 115 44.92 -40.56 0.16
C ILE A 115 43.66 -40.36 -0.65
N ALA A 116 43.51 -41.06 -1.79
CA ALA A 116 42.28 -41.00 -2.59
C ALA A 116 41.07 -41.50 -1.81
N ASP A 117 39.97 -40.77 -1.86
CA ASP A 117 38.69 -41.16 -1.23
C ASP A 117 37.79 -41.81 -2.29
N ASN A 118 37.73 -43.13 -2.27
CA ASN A 118 36.95 -43.94 -3.24
C ASN A 118 35.43 -43.90 -2.99
N LYS A 119 34.87 -42.81 -2.49
CA LYS A 119 33.43 -42.63 -2.55
C LYS A 119 33.03 -42.26 -3.99
N GLU A 120 32.19 -43.07 -4.64
CA GLU A 120 31.56 -42.74 -5.90
C GLU A 120 30.97 -41.31 -5.80
N LEU A 121 31.60 -40.37 -6.48
CA LEU A 121 31.09 -39.01 -6.63
C LEU A 121 29.93 -39.07 -7.62
N GLU A 122 28.71 -38.88 -7.13
CA GLU A 122 27.62 -38.39 -8.00
C GLU A 122 28.14 -37.17 -8.79
N ALA A 123 27.98 -37.20 -10.10
CA ALA A 123 28.51 -36.21 -11.01
C ALA A 123 28.21 -34.79 -10.50
N VAL A 124 29.22 -34.08 -10.03
CA VAL A 124 29.16 -32.67 -9.69
C VAL A 124 29.06 -31.90 -11.00
N VAL A 125 27.86 -31.53 -11.39
CA VAL A 125 27.64 -30.49 -12.40
C VAL A 125 28.21 -29.21 -11.81
N VAL A 126 29.37 -28.76 -12.30
CA VAL A 126 29.92 -27.42 -12.01
C VAL A 126 28.98 -26.41 -12.65
N GLU A 127 27.92 -26.02 -11.94
CA GLU A 127 27.18 -24.82 -12.27
C GLU A 127 28.10 -23.65 -11.90
N GLY A 128 28.62 -22.95 -12.90
CA GLY A 128 29.33 -21.68 -12.71
C GLY A 128 28.48 -20.76 -11.84
N GLN A 129 29.09 -20.06 -10.88
CA GLN A 129 28.36 -19.11 -10.02
C GLN A 129 27.56 -18.15 -10.89
N ARG A 130 26.23 -18.28 -10.84
CA ARG A 130 25.33 -17.38 -11.55
C ARG A 130 25.51 -15.96 -11.01
N ALA A 131 25.50 -14.99 -11.89
CA ALA A 131 25.56 -13.58 -11.49
C ALA A 131 24.43 -13.27 -10.50
N LEU A 132 24.66 -12.39 -9.54
CA LEU A 132 23.66 -11.98 -8.55
C LEU A 132 22.41 -11.39 -9.25
N ILE A 133 22.61 -10.66 -10.35
CA ILE A 133 21.54 -10.14 -11.20
C ILE A 133 21.73 -10.67 -12.61
N GLU A 134 20.68 -11.23 -13.15
CA GLU A 134 20.60 -11.76 -14.51
C GLU A 134 19.47 -11.03 -15.24
N GLU A 135 19.75 -10.37 -16.35
CA GLU A 135 18.72 -9.83 -17.24
C GLU A 135 18.30 -10.90 -18.26
N LYS A 136 17.03 -11.26 -18.23
CA LYS A 136 16.35 -12.05 -19.28
C LYS A 136 15.60 -11.13 -20.22
N VAL A 137 15.16 -11.66 -21.35
CA VAL A 137 14.52 -10.87 -22.39
C VAL A 137 13.27 -10.14 -21.93
N ASP A 138 12.52 -10.69 -20.99
CA ASP A 138 11.25 -10.14 -20.48
C ASP A 138 11.31 -9.76 -18.98
N ARG A 139 12.40 -10.06 -18.26
CA ARG A 139 12.49 -9.87 -16.82
C ARG A 139 13.91 -9.70 -16.32
N THR A 140 14.06 -9.00 -15.20
CA THR A 140 15.25 -8.97 -14.38
C THR A 140 15.17 -10.09 -13.34
N VAL A 141 16.19 -10.93 -13.21
CA VAL A 141 16.25 -12.02 -12.23
C VAL A 141 17.30 -11.69 -11.19
N TYR A 142 16.90 -11.58 -9.95
CA TYR A 142 17.79 -11.46 -8.79
C TYR A 142 18.00 -12.86 -8.19
N ASN A 143 19.22 -13.38 -8.20
CA ASN A 143 19.56 -14.70 -7.69
C ASN A 143 19.83 -14.64 -6.18
N ALA A 144 18.75 -14.64 -5.37
CA ALA A 144 18.83 -14.51 -3.93
C ALA A 144 19.65 -15.62 -3.24
N GLU A 145 19.74 -16.81 -3.85
CA GLU A 145 20.54 -17.91 -3.32
C GLU A 145 22.04 -17.59 -3.27
N ASN A 146 22.50 -16.68 -4.14
CA ASN A 146 23.91 -16.24 -4.24
C ASN A 146 24.18 -15.00 -3.36
N ASP A 147 23.17 -14.40 -2.74
CA ASP A 147 23.33 -13.29 -1.82
C ASP A 147 23.55 -13.78 -0.37
N ALA A 148 24.81 -13.85 0.02
CA ALA A 148 25.18 -14.22 1.39
C ALA A 148 24.66 -13.26 2.45
N THR A 149 24.30 -12.02 2.06
CA THR A 149 23.85 -10.97 2.98
C THR A 149 22.34 -11.00 3.22
N ALA A 150 21.56 -11.71 2.38
CA ALA A 150 20.11 -11.88 2.52
C ALA A 150 19.74 -12.99 3.53
N LYS A 151 20.69 -13.77 4.01
CA LYS A 151 20.45 -14.92 4.88
C LYS A 151 19.94 -14.51 6.26
N GLY A 152 18.94 -15.23 6.75
CA GLY A 152 18.41 -15.11 8.12
C GLY A 152 17.27 -14.09 8.29
N GLY A 153 16.83 -13.41 7.20
CA GLY A 153 15.63 -12.56 7.16
C GLY A 153 14.44 -13.26 6.51
N ASP A 154 13.49 -12.48 6.01
CA ASP A 154 12.35 -12.92 5.22
C ASP A 154 12.41 -12.41 3.76
N ALA A 155 11.37 -12.70 2.96
CA ALA A 155 11.35 -12.27 1.57
C ALA A 155 11.37 -10.74 1.42
N THR A 156 10.86 -9.97 2.37
CA THR A 156 10.92 -8.51 2.31
C THR A 156 12.36 -8.02 2.35
N ASP A 157 13.23 -8.68 3.14
CA ASP A 157 14.65 -8.35 3.22
C ASP A 157 15.39 -8.70 1.92
N VAL A 158 14.97 -9.75 1.23
CA VAL A 158 15.46 -10.06 -0.11
C VAL A 158 14.99 -9.01 -1.11
N LEU A 159 13.69 -8.68 -1.12
CA LEU A 159 13.11 -7.74 -2.08
C LEU A 159 13.65 -6.31 -1.95
N LYS A 160 14.07 -5.88 -0.76
CA LYS A 160 14.77 -4.60 -0.56
C LYS A 160 16.04 -4.48 -1.40
N ARG A 161 16.62 -5.60 -1.83
CA ARG A 161 17.87 -5.68 -2.59
C ARG A 161 17.67 -5.91 -4.08
N VAL A 162 16.44 -6.27 -4.46
CA VAL A 162 16.07 -6.50 -5.85
C VAL A 162 16.02 -5.18 -6.60
N PRO A 163 16.67 -5.06 -7.77
CA PRO A 163 16.56 -3.86 -8.59
C PRO A 163 15.12 -3.52 -8.93
N LEU A 164 14.82 -2.23 -9.06
CA LEU A 164 13.51 -1.66 -9.40
C LEU A 164 12.44 -1.77 -8.31
N LEU A 165 12.70 -2.52 -7.22
CA LEU A 165 11.77 -2.65 -6.11
C LEU A 165 12.12 -1.71 -4.96
N SER A 166 11.10 -1.22 -4.29
CA SER A 166 11.22 -0.61 -2.97
C SER A 166 10.27 -1.30 -2.01
N VAL A 167 10.73 -1.52 -0.79
CA VAL A 167 9.97 -2.18 0.27
C VAL A 167 9.97 -1.26 1.47
N ASP A 168 8.79 -0.86 1.91
CA ASP A 168 8.66 -0.04 3.11
C ASP A 168 8.88 -0.87 4.40
N MET A 169 8.75 -0.23 5.56
CA MET A 169 9.00 -0.87 6.85
C MET A 169 7.90 -1.88 7.22
N ASP A 170 6.72 -1.71 6.68
CA ASP A 170 5.61 -2.64 6.86
C ASP A 170 5.69 -3.83 5.89
N GLY A 171 6.66 -3.80 4.96
CA GLY A 171 6.92 -4.85 3.99
C GLY A 171 6.15 -4.68 2.68
N ASN A 172 5.45 -3.54 2.48
CA ASN A 172 4.78 -3.27 1.22
C ASN A 172 5.81 -3.04 0.11
N VAL A 173 5.57 -3.67 -1.02
CA VAL A 173 6.48 -3.63 -2.16
C VAL A 173 5.91 -2.74 -3.24
N SER A 174 6.74 -1.92 -3.84
CA SER A 174 6.41 -1.17 -5.05
C SER A 174 7.47 -1.37 -6.12
N LEU A 175 7.03 -1.40 -7.37
CA LEU A 175 7.87 -1.48 -8.56
C LEU A 175 7.91 -0.11 -9.23
N ARG A 176 9.09 0.49 -9.32
CA ARG A 176 9.24 1.86 -9.86
C ARG A 176 8.23 2.85 -9.27
N GLY A 177 7.85 2.66 -7.97
CA GLY A 177 6.95 3.48 -7.21
C GLY A 177 5.46 3.23 -7.38
N ASN A 178 5.13 2.38 -8.25
CA ASN A 178 3.76 1.94 -8.37
C ASN A 178 3.56 0.73 -7.46
N SER A 179 2.62 0.83 -6.53
CA SER A 179 2.22 -0.27 -5.63
C SER A 179 1.18 -1.20 -6.28
N ASN A 180 0.61 -0.80 -7.42
CA ASN A 180 -0.29 -1.66 -8.19
C ASN A 180 0.51 -2.71 -8.98
N ILE A 181 1.06 -3.68 -8.26
CA ILE A 181 1.90 -4.76 -8.77
C ILE A 181 1.27 -6.10 -8.47
N HIS A 182 1.46 -7.07 -9.36
CA HIS A 182 1.13 -8.46 -9.07
C HIS A 182 2.33 -9.19 -8.50
N VAL A 183 2.16 -9.83 -7.35
CA VAL A 183 3.21 -10.65 -6.74
C VAL A 183 2.86 -12.12 -6.85
N LEU A 184 3.76 -12.86 -7.46
CA LEU A 184 3.65 -14.29 -7.72
C LEU A 184 4.64 -15.05 -6.85
N ILE A 185 4.27 -16.23 -6.40
CA ILE A 185 5.16 -17.17 -5.75
C ILE A 185 5.24 -18.43 -6.60
N ASN A 186 6.44 -18.73 -7.13
CA ASN A 186 6.68 -19.86 -8.04
C ASN A 186 5.81 -19.82 -9.31
N ASN A 187 5.59 -18.62 -9.87
CA ASN A 187 4.68 -18.34 -10.98
C ASN A 187 3.20 -18.59 -10.66
N LYS A 188 2.82 -18.59 -9.39
CA LYS A 188 1.42 -18.69 -8.95
C LYS A 188 0.97 -17.34 -8.43
N PRO A 189 -0.23 -16.84 -8.77
CA PRO A 189 -0.90 -15.89 -7.90
C PRO A 189 -1.01 -16.61 -6.57
N SER A 190 -0.42 -16.05 -5.58
CA SER A 190 -0.58 -16.59 -4.24
C SER A 190 -1.76 -15.86 -3.63
N THR A 191 -2.77 -16.58 -3.22
CA THR A 191 -3.83 -16.06 -2.38
C THR A 191 -3.30 -15.45 -1.08
N ILE A 192 -2.07 -15.84 -0.70
CA ILE A 192 -1.30 -15.19 0.34
C ILE A 192 -0.96 -13.75 -0.05
N THR A 193 -0.68 -13.47 -1.33
CA THR A 193 -0.27 -12.13 -1.80
C THR A 193 -1.45 -11.23 -2.16
N ALA A 194 -2.63 -11.78 -2.37
CA ALA A 194 -3.77 -11.02 -2.84
C ALA A 194 -4.38 -10.05 -1.81
N ASN A 195 -4.11 -10.20 -0.50
CA ASN A 195 -4.57 -9.24 0.53
C ASN A 195 -3.46 -8.38 1.13
N SER A 196 -2.27 -8.94 1.24
CA SER A 196 -1.12 -8.26 1.78
C SER A 196 0.12 -8.93 1.21
N VAL A 197 0.62 -8.33 0.18
CA VAL A 197 1.93 -8.68 -0.37
C VAL A 197 2.98 -8.68 0.76
N ALA A 198 2.93 -7.68 1.63
CA ALA A 198 3.84 -7.53 2.76
C ALA A 198 3.81 -8.73 3.71
N ASP A 199 2.62 -9.18 4.11
CA ASP A 199 2.50 -10.28 5.08
C ASP A 199 2.82 -11.63 4.45
N ALA A 200 2.49 -11.82 3.18
CA ALA A 200 2.93 -12.98 2.42
C ALA A 200 4.44 -13.09 2.37
N LEU A 201 5.11 -11.97 2.13
CA LEU A 201 6.56 -11.89 2.01
C LEU A 201 7.26 -12.15 3.34
N LYS A 202 6.75 -11.64 4.44
CA LYS A 202 7.26 -11.90 5.79
C LYS A 202 7.19 -13.38 6.19
N GLN A 203 6.29 -14.15 5.55
CA GLN A 203 6.15 -15.59 5.82
C GLN A 203 7.19 -16.44 5.10
N ILE A 204 7.80 -15.93 4.01
CA ILE A 204 8.78 -16.66 3.22
C ILE A 204 10.16 -16.36 3.79
N PRO A 205 10.84 -17.33 4.44
CA PRO A 205 12.21 -17.13 4.88
C PRO A 205 13.13 -16.81 3.71
N ALA A 206 14.03 -15.84 3.88
CA ALA A 206 15.00 -15.44 2.86
C ALA A 206 15.80 -16.61 2.32
N ASP A 207 16.17 -17.55 3.20
CA ASP A 207 16.93 -18.77 2.85
C ASP A 207 16.15 -19.72 1.92
N GLN A 208 14.84 -19.58 1.84
CA GLN A 208 14.00 -20.38 0.94
C GLN A 208 13.90 -19.78 -0.47
N ILE A 209 14.27 -18.52 -0.65
CA ILE A 209 14.19 -17.85 -1.94
C ILE A 209 15.41 -18.25 -2.78
N LYS A 210 15.13 -18.74 -3.99
CA LYS A 210 16.15 -19.01 -4.99
C LYS A 210 16.43 -17.75 -5.80
N SER A 211 15.38 -17.12 -6.32
CA SER A 211 15.49 -15.92 -7.13
C SER A 211 14.19 -15.12 -7.08
N VAL A 212 14.30 -13.84 -7.37
CA VAL A 212 13.17 -12.93 -7.60
C VAL A 212 13.23 -12.45 -9.03
N GLU A 213 12.13 -12.58 -9.76
CA GLU A 213 12.00 -12.13 -11.14
C GLU A 213 11.13 -10.86 -11.15
N VAL A 214 11.63 -9.78 -11.71
CA VAL A 214 10.91 -8.51 -11.88
C VAL A 214 10.59 -8.32 -13.35
N ILE A 215 9.31 -8.25 -13.69
CA ILE A 215 8.80 -8.17 -15.04
C ILE A 215 8.17 -6.80 -15.25
N THR A 216 8.89 -5.89 -15.88
CA THR A 216 8.43 -4.51 -16.16
C THR A 216 7.65 -4.40 -17.46
N SER A 217 7.83 -5.36 -18.35
CA SER A 217 7.14 -5.44 -19.65
C SER A 217 6.57 -6.85 -19.81
N PRO A 218 5.39 -7.12 -19.22
CA PRO A 218 4.78 -8.44 -19.26
C PRO A 218 4.53 -8.91 -20.70
N SER A 219 4.84 -10.19 -20.97
CA SER A 219 4.60 -10.82 -22.28
C SER A 219 3.12 -11.18 -22.46
N ALA A 220 2.74 -11.64 -23.67
CA ALA A 220 1.38 -12.06 -24.01
C ALA A 220 0.77 -13.15 -23.11
N LYS A 221 1.58 -13.90 -22.36
CA LYS A 221 1.14 -14.88 -21.37
C LYS A 221 0.35 -14.24 -20.22
N TYR A 222 0.68 -13.01 -19.89
CA TYR A 222 0.01 -12.25 -18.84
C TYR A 222 -1.20 -11.53 -19.42
N ASP A 223 -2.17 -11.23 -18.56
CA ASP A 223 -3.41 -10.61 -18.98
C ASP A 223 -3.23 -9.27 -19.68
N ALA A 224 -4.14 -8.94 -20.57
CA ALA A 224 -4.13 -7.69 -21.33
C ALA A 224 -4.37 -6.48 -20.41
N GLU A 225 -5.17 -6.66 -19.36
CA GLU A 225 -5.45 -5.66 -18.34
C GLU A 225 -4.27 -5.56 -17.36
N GLY A 226 -3.85 -4.34 -17.06
CA GLY A 226 -2.62 -4.29 -16.50
C GLY A 226 -2.14 -3.47 -15.36
N SER A 227 -1.49 -4.15 -14.44
CA SER A 227 -0.66 -3.56 -13.40
C SER A 227 0.63 -2.92 -13.94
N ALA A 228 1.30 -2.12 -13.11
CA ALA A 228 2.60 -1.52 -13.41
C ALA A 228 3.72 -2.54 -13.65
N GLY A 229 3.51 -3.83 -13.29
CA GLY A 229 4.45 -4.92 -13.51
C GLY A 229 4.20 -6.09 -12.57
N ILE A 230 5.04 -7.12 -12.73
CA ILE A 230 4.90 -8.40 -12.00
C ILE A 230 6.19 -8.71 -11.25
N ILE A 231 6.08 -9.14 -10.01
CA ILE A 231 7.17 -9.66 -9.18
C ILE A 231 6.91 -11.14 -8.95
N ASN A 232 7.85 -12.00 -9.36
CA ASN A 232 7.71 -13.43 -9.18
C ASN A 232 8.82 -13.97 -8.28
N ILE A 233 8.45 -14.45 -7.11
CA ILE A 233 9.36 -15.01 -6.13
C ILE A 233 9.49 -16.49 -6.37
N ILE A 234 10.68 -16.92 -6.75
CA ILE A 234 11.01 -18.32 -6.97
C ILE A 234 11.66 -18.87 -5.70
N THR A 235 10.98 -19.78 -5.03
CA THR A 235 11.54 -20.45 -3.85
C THR A 235 12.43 -21.62 -4.25
N LYS A 236 13.35 -22.01 -3.39
CA LYS A 236 14.10 -23.26 -3.49
C LYS A 236 13.11 -24.43 -3.43
N LYS A 237 13.47 -25.58 -4.02
CA LYS A 237 12.56 -26.75 -4.12
C LYS A 237 11.79 -27.02 -2.84
N ASN A 238 10.54 -27.45 -2.97
CA ASN A 238 9.61 -27.85 -1.90
C ASN A 238 10.06 -29.16 -1.20
N THR A 239 11.29 -29.19 -0.71
CA THR A 239 11.83 -30.29 0.09
C THR A 239 11.84 -29.98 1.58
N LEU A 240 11.29 -28.82 1.96
CA LEU A 240 11.20 -28.44 3.35
C LEU A 240 10.17 -29.32 4.08
N GLN A 241 10.59 -29.96 5.15
CA GLN A 241 9.74 -30.74 6.05
C GLN A 241 9.70 -30.05 7.41
N GLY A 242 8.59 -30.15 8.11
CA GLY A 242 8.45 -29.63 9.46
C GLY A 242 7.36 -28.59 9.64
N LEU A 243 7.39 -27.95 10.79
CA LEU A 243 6.44 -26.91 11.20
C LEU A 243 7.18 -25.60 11.43
N THR A 244 6.63 -24.50 10.89
CA THR A 244 7.02 -23.14 11.26
C THR A 244 5.79 -22.30 11.58
N MET A 245 5.91 -21.42 12.57
CA MET A 245 4.91 -20.42 12.90
C MET A 245 5.60 -19.08 13.12
N ASN A 246 5.14 -18.04 12.44
CA ASN A 246 5.57 -16.67 12.63
C ASN A 246 4.46 -15.90 13.34
N MET A 247 4.85 -15.06 14.28
CA MET A 247 3.99 -14.12 14.97
C MET A 247 4.60 -12.74 14.83
N ASP A 248 3.83 -11.79 14.30
CA ASP A 248 4.23 -10.39 14.13
C ASP A 248 3.16 -9.50 14.74
N GLY A 249 3.57 -8.46 15.45
CA GLY A 249 2.65 -7.50 16.03
C GLY A 249 3.24 -6.11 16.07
N SER A 250 2.40 -5.10 16.02
CA SER A 250 2.78 -3.73 16.31
C SER A 250 1.68 -2.98 17.04
N ALA A 251 2.08 -2.06 17.91
CA ALA A 251 1.20 -1.11 18.57
C ALA A 251 1.79 0.29 18.42
N GLY A 252 0.96 1.26 18.04
CA GLY A 252 1.37 2.63 17.82
C GLY A 252 0.25 3.62 18.14
N PHE A 253 0.50 4.91 18.01
CA PHE A 253 -0.50 5.94 18.34
C PHE A 253 -1.69 5.95 17.38
N ARG A 254 -1.50 5.47 16.13
CA ARG A 254 -2.53 5.51 15.08
C ARG A 254 -3.09 4.15 14.69
N GLY A 255 -2.64 3.09 15.33
CA GLY A 255 -3.14 1.75 15.03
C GLY A 255 -2.25 0.63 15.57
N SER A 256 -2.84 -0.56 15.59
CA SER A 256 -2.19 -1.79 16.04
C SER A 256 -2.46 -2.91 15.04
N ASN A 257 -1.53 -3.84 14.91
CA ASN A 257 -1.72 -5.03 14.10
C ASN A 257 -1.20 -6.29 14.80
N LEU A 258 -1.74 -7.44 14.38
CA LEU A 258 -1.32 -8.76 14.81
C LEU A 258 -1.41 -9.72 13.63
N GLY A 259 -0.34 -10.43 13.35
CA GLY A 259 -0.24 -11.49 12.35
C GLY A 259 0.21 -12.80 12.93
N LEU A 260 -0.42 -13.90 12.52
CA LEU A 260 -0.06 -15.28 12.89
C LEU A 260 -0.06 -16.11 11.62
N ASN A 261 1.07 -16.75 11.30
CA ASN A 261 1.22 -17.53 10.07
C ASN A 261 1.99 -18.80 10.33
N GLY A 262 1.38 -19.93 10.01
CA GLY A 262 1.94 -21.26 10.18
C GLY A 262 2.02 -22.03 8.87
N ASN A 263 3.11 -22.80 8.70
CA ASN A 263 3.27 -23.73 7.60
C ASN A 263 3.68 -25.10 8.16
N TYR A 264 2.99 -26.12 7.70
CA TYR A 264 3.31 -27.50 8.04
C TYR A 264 3.46 -28.31 6.76
N ARG A 265 4.59 -29.00 6.62
CA ARG A 265 4.81 -29.90 5.48
C ARG A 265 5.31 -31.25 5.95
N GLN A 266 4.65 -32.31 5.47
CA GLN A 266 5.04 -33.69 5.73
C GLN A 266 4.99 -34.48 4.41
N LYS A 267 6.14 -35.06 4.05
CA LYS A 267 6.30 -35.80 2.79
C LYS A 267 5.86 -34.98 1.56
N ASN A 268 4.82 -35.44 0.87
CA ASN A 268 4.31 -34.84 -0.36
C ASN A 268 3.12 -33.89 -0.16
N MET A 269 2.70 -33.63 1.09
CA MET A 269 1.63 -32.70 1.41
C MET A 269 2.13 -31.52 2.22
N GLY A 270 1.66 -30.34 1.89
CA GLY A 270 1.90 -29.09 2.62
C GLY A 270 0.58 -28.42 2.98
N PHE A 271 0.56 -27.83 4.17
CA PHE A 271 -0.56 -27.05 4.69
C PHE A 271 -0.05 -25.70 5.14
N SER A 272 -0.77 -24.66 4.83
CA SER A 272 -0.55 -23.32 5.34
C SER A 272 -1.83 -22.79 5.97
N LEU A 273 -1.71 -22.21 7.16
CA LEU A 273 -2.80 -21.52 7.85
C LEU A 273 -2.26 -20.20 8.36
N GLY A 274 -2.94 -19.12 8.04
CA GLY A 274 -2.50 -17.81 8.50
C GLY A 274 -3.67 -16.87 8.67
N GLY A 275 -3.40 -15.82 9.43
CA GLY A 275 -4.30 -14.71 9.64
C GLY A 275 -3.56 -13.48 10.13
N PHE A 276 -4.14 -12.33 9.85
CA PHE A 276 -3.60 -11.03 10.25
C PHE A 276 -4.76 -10.09 10.63
N GLY A 277 -4.65 -9.23 11.62
CA GLY A 277 -5.60 -8.22 12.06
C GLY A 277 -4.95 -6.86 12.24
N ARG A 278 -5.61 -5.80 11.75
CA ARG A 278 -5.24 -4.42 12.00
C ARG A 278 -6.44 -3.63 12.48
N TYR A 279 -6.22 -2.84 13.49
CA TYR A 279 -7.15 -1.83 13.97
C TYR A 279 -6.50 -0.46 13.89
N GLY A 280 -7.03 0.41 13.02
CA GLY A 280 -6.65 1.81 12.86
C GLY A 280 -7.54 2.68 13.74
N TYR A 281 -6.92 3.55 14.53
CA TYR A 281 -7.58 4.51 15.42
C TYR A 281 -6.77 5.80 15.42
N ASN A 282 -7.34 6.88 15.97
CA ASN A 282 -6.70 8.20 16.00
C ASN A 282 -6.24 8.70 14.62
N VAL A 283 -7.02 8.40 13.59
CA VAL A 283 -6.78 8.92 12.25
C VAL A 283 -7.60 10.18 12.10
N HIS A 284 -6.97 11.32 12.29
CA HIS A 284 -7.59 12.64 12.23
C HIS A 284 -7.06 13.45 11.06
N GLY A 285 -7.85 14.39 10.59
CA GLY A 285 -7.50 15.33 9.55
C GLY A 285 -8.51 16.47 9.47
N SER A 286 -8.33 17.35 8.51
CA SER A 286 -9.29 18.39 8.16
C SER A 286 -9.20 18.70 6.68
N PHE A 287 -10.22 19.35 6.14
CA PHE A 287 -10.14 19.89 4.78
C PHE A 287 -10.80 21.25 4.66
N VAL A 288 -10.33 21.99 3.67
CA VAL A 288 -10.93 23.22 3.17
C VAL A 288 -11.06 23.10 1.66
N ASN A 289 -12.26 23.26 1.15
CA ASN A 289 -12.56 23.24 -0.27
C ASN A 289 -13.16 24.61 -0.65
N ASP A 290 -12.49 25.34 -1.51
CA ASP A 290 -12.93 26.61 -2.08
C ASP A 290 -13.22 26.39 -3.56
N GLN A 291 -14.48 26.52 -3.94
CA GLN A 291 -14.99 26.24 -5.28
C GLN A 291 -15.75 27.42 -5.80
N THR A 292 -15.35 27.93 -6.93
CA THR A 292 -16.07 28.94 -7.71
C THR A 292 -16.60 28.33 -8.99
N THR A 293 -17.91 28.46 -9.24
CA THR A 293 -18.55 28.01 -10.48
C THR A 293 -19.07 29.24 -11.25
N ARG A 294 -18.92 29.19 -12.56
CA ARG A 294 -19.32 30.26 -13.48
C ARG A 294 -20.43 29.79 -14.39
N ASP A 295 -21.57 30.48 -14.35
CA ASP A 295 -22.64 30.29 -15.32
C ASP A 295 -22.36 31.18 -16.52
N THR A 296 -22.02 30.59 -17.65
CA THR A 296 -21.66 31.30 -18.89
C THR A 296 -22.86 31.94 -19.57
N LEU A 297 -24.09 31.49 -19.27
CA LEU A 297 -25.33 32.06 -19.84
C LEU A 297 -25.84 33.25 -19.03
N LEU A 298 -25.82 33.15 -17.70
CA LEU A 298 -26.36 34.16 -16.79
C LEU A 298 -25.31 35.16 -16.30
N LEU A 299 -24.03 34.97 -16.68
CA LEU A 299 -22.88 35.76 -16.20
C LEU A 299 -22.78 35.83 -14.67
N ASN A 300 -23.32 34.82 -13.98
CA ASN A 300 -23.27 34.71 -12.55
C ASN A 300 -22.08 33.87 -12.08
N GLU A 301 -21.50 34.26 -10.97
CA GLU A 301 -20.47 33.51 -10.29
C GLU A 301 -21.03 33.05 -8.93
N SER A 302 -20.88 31.74 -8.65
CA SER A 302 -21.25 31.17 -7.37
C SER A 302 -20.00 30.56 -6.71
N GLN A 303 -19.70 30.98 -5.48
CA GLN A 303 -18.59 30.43 -4.70
C GLN A 303 -19.16 29.62 -3.54
N THR A 304 -18.57 28.47 -3.29
CA THR A 304 -18.86 27.62 -2.12
C THR A 304 -17.56 27.30 -1.39
N ILE A 305 -17.48 27.67 -0.12
CA ILE A 305 -16.37 27.34 0.77
C ILE A 305 -16.84 26.31 1.77
N GLN A 306 -16.22 25.13 1.76
CA GLN A 306 -16.50 24.04 2.68
C GLN A 306 -15.30 23.76 3.57
N LYS A 307 -15.53 23.50 4.85
CA LYS A 307 -14.51 23.04 5.79
C LYS A 307 -15.08 22.01 6.74
N ALA A 308 -14.30 21.00 7.11
CA ALA A 308 -14.66 20.01 8.11
C ALA A 308 -13.41 19.43 8.77
N ASP A 309 -13.60 18.95 9.99
CA ASP A 309 -12.68 18.03 10.64
C ASP A 309 -13.05 16.60 10.26
N THR A 310 -12.06 15.74 10.18
CA THR A 310 -12.28 14.34 9.79
C THR A 310 -11.65 13.39 10.79
N ARG A 311 -12.36 12.31 11.09
CA ARG A 311 -11.86 11.21 11.92
C ARG A 311 -12.25 9.88 11.31
N ARG A 312 -11.37 8.90 11.45
CA ARG A 312 -11.61 7.57 10.86
C ARG A 312 -11.10 6.46 11.78
N THR A 313 -11.86 5.38 11.84
CA THR A 313 -11.45 4.11 12.45
C THR A 313 -11.56 3.00 11.42
N ASP A 314 -10.57 2.12 11.36
CA ASP A 314 -10.53 1.01 10.41
C ASP A 314 -10.27 -0.30 11.16
N LEU A 315 -11.13 -1.27 10.96
CA LEU A 315 -10.86 -2.65 11.33
C LEU A 315 -10.80 -3.48 10.06
N PHE A 316 -9.73 -4.15 9.90
CA PHE A 316 -9.49 -4.95 8.69
C PHE A 316 -8.89 -6.30 9.07
N GLY A 317 -9.28 -7.36 8.35
CA GLY A 317 -8.78 -8.64 8.65
C GLY A 317 -8.97 -9.79 7.64
N ASN A 318 -8.01 -10.85 7.54
CA ASN A 318 -8.18 -12.07 6.75
C ASN A 318 -7.66 -13.34 7.43
N ILE A 319 -8.18 -14.48 7.00
CA ILE A 319 -7.69 -15.80 7.31
C ILE A 319 -7.51 -16.52 5.97
N HIS A 320 -6.43 -17.25 5.81
CA HIS A 320 -6.20 -18.09 4.65
C HIS A 320 -5.81 -19.50 5.04
N PHE A 321 -6.27 -20.44 4.26
CA PHE A 321 -5.87 -21.84 4.29
C PHE A 321 -5.35 -22.25 2.93
N GLY A 322 -4.19 -22.89 2.87
CA GLY A 322 -3.61 -23.47 1.66
C GLY A 322 -3.26 -24.92 1.84
N TRP A 323 -3.47 -25.70 0.81
CA TRP A 323 -3.11 -27.10 0.72
C TRP A 323 -2.41 -27.37 -0.61
N ASP A 324 -1.26 -27.97 -0.58
CA ASP A 324 -0.53 -28.45 -1.74
C ASP A 324 -0.19 -29.92 -1.61
N TRP A 325 -0.44 -30.67 -2.68
CA TRP A 325 -0.21 -32.09 -2.76
C TRP A 325 0.60 -32.44 -4.01
N ASP A 326 1.80 -32.95 -3.79
CA ASP A 326 2.62 -33.56 -4.83
C ASP A 326 2.16 -35.02 -5.01
N ILE A 327 1.21 -35.27 -5.93
CA ILE A 327 0.65 -36.60 -6.22
C ILE A 327 1.80 -37.55 -6.56
N ASP A 328 2.66 -37.14 -7.48
CA ASP A 328 3.89 -37.80 -7.86
C ASP A 328 4.97 -36.80 -8.32
N ALA A 329 6.04 -37.29 -8.98
CA ALA A 329 7.12 -36.43 -9.47
C ALA A 329 6.70 -35.47 -10.58
N ASN A 330 5.60 -35.76 -11.28
CA ASN A 330 5.15 -35.03 -12.46
C ASN A 330 3.82 -34.30 -12.22
N ASN A 331 3.00 -34.77 -11.30
CA ASN A 331 1.66 -34.27 -11.03
C ASN A 331 1.58 -33.57 -9.69
N SER A 332 0.98 -32.39 -9.65
CA SER A 332 0.67 -31.68 -8.41
C SER A 332 -0.67 -30.99 -8.44
N LEU A 333 -1.28 -30.92 -7.28
CA LEU A 333 -2.51 -30.20 -7.01
C LEU A 333 -2.23 -29.19 -5.91
N ALA A 334 -2.74 -27.96 -6.08
CA ALA A 334 -2.70 -26.93 -5.06
C ALA A 334 -4.08 -26.31 -4.92
N ALA A 335 -4.59 -26.20 -3.69
CA ALA A 335 -5.84 -25.58 -3.38
C ALA A 335 -5.63 -24.51 -2.31
N SER A 336 -6.41 -23.44 -2.38
CA SER A 336 -6.39 -22.42 -1.36
C SER A 336 -7.76 -21.79 -1.19
N VAL A 337 -8.06 -21.40 0.05
CA VAL A 337 -9.25 -20.62 0.42
C VAL A 337 -8.80 -19.48 1.29
N ARG A 338 -9.31 -18.30 0.99
CA ARG A 338 -9.10 -17.08 1.76
C ARG A 338 -10.44 -16.44 2.08
N TYR A 339 -10.58 -16.00 3.30
CA TYR A 339 -11.70 -15.18 3.74
C TYR A 339 -11.17 -13.90 4.37
N GLY A 340 -11.67 -12.75 3.93
CA GLY A 340 -11.29 -11.43 4.44
C GLY A 340 -12.49 -10.57 4.77
N GLY A 341 -12.28 -9.55 5.61
CA GLY A 341 -13.30 -8.57 5.93
C GLY A 341 -12.72 -7.25 6.39
N ARG A 342 -13.46 -6.18 6.17
CA ARG A 342 -13.13 -4.85 6.65
C ARG A 342 -14.36 -4.15 7.20
N SER A 343 -14.13 -3.23 8.14
CA SER A 343 -15.11 -2.27 8.62
C SER A 343 -14.41 -0.94 8.80
N SER A 344 -14.90 0.10 8.16
CA SER A 344 -14.37 1.45 8.24
C SER A 344 -15.49 2.42 8.60
N LEU A 345 -15.30 3.19 9.66
CA LEU A 345 -16.21 4.24 10.08
C LEU A 345 -15.49 5.58 9.95
N SER A 346 -16.02 6.45 9.09
CA SER A 346 -15.47 7.78 8.84
C SER A 346 -16.49 8.85 9.19
N HIS A 347 -16.04 9.94 9.81
CA HIS A 347 -16.86 11.09 10.13
C HIS A 347 -16.26 12.34 9.51
N GLN A 348 -17.14 13.24 9.09
CA GLN A 348 -16.83 14.65 8.83
C GLN A 348 -17.60 15.46 9.85
N ASP A 349 -16.89 15.93 10.86
CA ASP A 349 -17.46 16.67 11.97
C ASP A 349 -17.44 18.17 11.59
N ASN A 350 -18.48 18.90 11.94
CA ASN A 350 -18.61 20.33 11.68
C ASN A 350 -18.39 20.71 10.21
N LEU A 351 -19.04 20.00 9.29
CA LEU A 351 -18.98 20.35 7.87
C LEU A 351 -19.77 21.65 7.61
N ILE A 352 -19.06 22.75 7.62
CA ILE A 352 -19.61 24.08 7.33
C ILE A 352 -19.45 24.35 5.85
N SER A 353 -20.57 24.70 5.19
CA SER A 353 -20.61 25.11 3.78
C SER A 353 -21.17 26.51 3.69
N GLN A 354 -20.35 27.47 3.22
CA GLN A 354 -20.76 28.87 2.99
C GLN A 354 -20.89 29.10 1.49
N SER A 355 -22.05 29.63 1.08
CA SER A 355 -22.36 29.91 -0.33
C SER A 355 -22.45 31.39 -0.56
N PHE A 356 -21.86 31.84 -1.68
CA PHE A 356 -21.86 33.23 -2.15
C PHE A 356 -22.34 33.27 -3.60
N LYS A 357 -23.02 34.33 -3.99
CA LYS A 357 -23.40 34.63 -5.39
C LYS A 357 -22.92 36.01 -5.75
N ASN A 358 -22.12 36.14 -6.80
CA ASN A 358 -21.48 37.40 -7.20
C ASN A 358 -20.82 38.11 -5.99
N SER A 359 -20.03 37.36 -5.22
CA SER A 359 -19.35 37.79 -3.98
C SER A 359 -20.29 38.17 -2.81
N SER A 360 -21.60 38.10 -2.95
CA SER A 360 -22.54 38.34 -1.86
C SER A 360 -22.87 37.04 -1.15
N TRP A 361 -22.83 37.06 0.19
CA TRP A 361 -23.21 35.89 1.00
C TRP A 361 -24.67 35.50 0.74
N VAL A 362 -24.94 34.21 0.61
CA VAL A 362 -26.27 33.64 0.37
C VAL A 362 -26.73 32.81 1.55
N SER A 363 -25.91 31.84 1.96
CA SER A 363 -26.29 30.89 3.01
C SER A 363 -25.06 30.24 3.69
N THR A 364 -25.30 29.74 4.89
CA THR A 364 -24.35 28.85 5.60
C THR A 364 -25.13 27.60 6.00
N SER A 365 -24.57 26.43 5.74
CA SER A 365 -25.15 25.15 6.12
C SER A 365 -24.15 24.42 7.00
N LEU A 366 -24.61 23.86 8.11
CA LEU A 366 -23.86 22.97 8.99
C LEU A 366 -24.35 21.54 8.82
N ARG A 367 -23.41 20.60 8.74
CA ARG A 367 -23.71 19.17 8.58
C ARG A 367 -22.74 18.32 9.38
N GLU A 368 -23.18 17.11 9.72
CA GLU A 368 -22.32 16.02 10.15
C GLU A 368 -22.52 14.84 9.19
N VAL A 369 -21.41 14.25 8.77
CA VAL A 369 -21.43 13.16 7.80
C VAL A 369 -20.78 11.94 8.41
N GLU A 370 -21.47 10.80 8.34
CA GLU A 370 -20.95 9.52 8.74
C GLU A 370 -20.98 8.53 7.58
N VAL A 371 -19.88 7.80 7.35
CA VAL A 371 -19.81 6.74 6.36
C VAL A 371 -19.41 5.45 7.04
N ASP A 372 -20.30 4.45 7.01
CA ASP A 372 -20.09 3.09 7.52
C ASP A 372 -19.87 2.15 6.33
N ASP A 373 -18.61 1.74 6.09
CA ASP A 373 -18.19 0.91 4.98
C ASP A 373 -17.74 -0.47 5.50
N LYS A 374 -18.56 -1.49 5.29
CA LYS A 374 -18.31 -2.87 5.66
C LYS A 374 -18.18 -3.74 4.43
N GLY A 375 -17.19 -4.61 4.42
CA GLY A 375 -16.98 -5.52 3.30
C GLY A 375 -16.40 -6.85 3.72
N GLY A 376 -16.60 -7.85 2.88
CA GLY A 376 -16.00 -9.16 3.06
C GLY A 376 -15.75 -9.83 1.71
N ASN A 377 -14.66 -10.58 1.62
CA ASN A 377 -14.32 -11.33 0.43
C ASN A 377 -14.02 -12.80 0.75
N ILE A 378 -14.37 -13.66 -0.17
CA ILE A 378 -13.96 -15.07 -0.20
C ILE A 378 -13.33 -15.37 -1.55
N ASP A 379 -12.13 -15.98 -1.53
CA ASP A 379 -11.44 -16.44 -2.72
C ASP A 379 -11.09 -17.92 -2.54
N ALA A 380 -11.42 -18.74 -3.53
CA ALA A 380 -11.08 -20.16 -3.59
C ALA A 380 -10.40 -20.46 -4.91
N SER A 381 -9.29 -21.18 -4.90
CA SER A 381 -8.58 -21.59 -6.12
C SER A 381 -8.13 -23.04 -6.06
N LEU A 382 -8.12 -23.68 -7.24
CA LEU A 382 -7.61 -25.02 -7.46
C LEU A 382 -6.72 -25.00 -8.71
N THR A 383 -5.46 -25.43 -8.56
CA THR A 383 -4.50 -25.50 -9.67
C THR A 383 -3.95 -26.92 -9.80
N TYR A 384 -4.07 -27.48 -10.99
CA TYR A 384 -3.40 -28.72 -11.37
C TYR A 384 -2.21 -28.42 -12.27
N THR A 385 -1.06 -29.08 -12.05
CA THR A 385 0.14 -28.91 -12.87
C THR A 385 0.70 -30.28 -13.25
N LEU A 386 0.91 -30.48 -14.56
CA LEU A 386 1.54 -31.65 -15.15
C LEU A 386 2.89 -31.28 -15.77
N LEU A 387 3.96 -31.88 -15.29
CA LEU A 387 5.32 -31.77 -15.85
C LEU A 387 5.57 -32.97 -16.77
N PHE A 388 6.09 -32.71 -17.93
CA PHE A 388 6.49 -33.77 -18.84
C PHE A 388 7.97 -34.16 -18.65
N LYS A 389 8.37 -35.29 -19.23
CA LYS A 389 9.77 -35.76 -19.19
C LYS A 389 10.77 -34.77 -19.80
N LYS A 390 10.36 -34.05 -20.88
CA LYS A 390 11.19 -33.01 -21.50
C LYS A 390 11.24 -31.78 -20.55
N PRO A 391 12.43 -31.30 -20.15
CA PRO A 391 12.57 -30.12 -19.33
C PRO A 391 11.83 -28.90 -19.91
N GLN A 392 11.20 -28.08 -19.06
CA GLN A 392 10.40 -26.90 -19.45
C GLN A 392 9.08 -27.20 -20.20
N ARG A 393 8.74 -28.46 -20.45
CA ARG A 393 7.44 -28.83 -21.00
C ARG A 393 6.44 -29.05 -19.88
N GLU A 394 5.35 -28.27 -19.87
CA GLU A 394 4.42 -28.18 -18.75
C GLU A 394 3.01 -27.85 -19.25
N LEU A 395 2.00 -28.45 -18.62
CA LEU A 395 0.60 -28.05 -18.70
C LEU A 395 0.12 -27.64 -17.31
N SER A 396 -0.56 -26.52 -17.21
CA SER A 396 -1.19 -26.07 -15.98
C SER A 396 -2.65 -25.68 -16.23
N VAL A 397 -3.55 -26.05 -15.33
CA VAL A 397 -4.97 -25.69 -15.35
C VAL A 397 -5.35 -25.07 -14.01
N LEU A 398 -5.99 -23.91 -14.05
CA LEU A 398 -6.49 -23.16 -12.90
C LEU A 398 -8.01 -23.04 -12.97
N GLY A 399 -8.69 -23.31 -11.86
CA GLY A 399 -10.06 -22.87 -11.59
C GLY A 399 -10.05 -21.95 -10.37
N GLN A 400 -10.74 -20.82 -10.43
CA GLN A 400 -10.82 -19.86 -9.33
C GLN A 400 -12.22 -19.29 -9.21
N TYR A 401 -12.68 -19.13 -7.97
CA TYR A 401 -13.90 -18.43 -7.60
C TYR A 401 -13.55 -17.33 -6.62
N SER A 402 -14.08 -16.14 -6.85
CA SER A 402 -13.95 -14.99 -5.97
C SER A 402 -15.31 -14.32 -5.78
N ARG A 403 -15.63 -13.91 -4.56
CA ARG A 403 -16.78 -13.07 -4.26
C ARG A 403 -16.43 -12.03 -3.23
N ASN A 404 -16.74 -10.79 -3.54
CA ASN A 404 -16.60 -9.65 -2.64
C ASN A 404 -17.98 -9.04 -2.39
N ASN A 405 -18.35 -8.88 -1.12
CA ASN A 405 -19.56 -8.19 -0.69
C ASN A 405 -19.16 -6.87 -0.04
N ARG A 406 -19.92 -5.81 -0.31
CA ARG A 406 -19.74 -4.50 0.30
C ARG A 406 -21.08 -3.90 0.69
N ASN A 407 -21.14 -3.38 1.90
CA ASN A 407 -22.22 -2.54 2.40
C ASN A 407 -21.59 -1.18 2.76
N ASN A 408 -21.99 -0.13 2.02
CA ASN A 408 -21.48 1.23 2.21
C ASN A 408 -22.67 2.14 2.48
N ASN A 409 -22.88 2.44 3.76
CA ASN A 409 -23.96 3.28 4.21
C ASN A 409 -23.44 4.68 4.52
N PHE A 410 -24.20 5.66 4.12
CA PHE A 410 -23.89 7.04 4.27
C PHE A 410 -25.03 7.73 5.04
N TYR A 411 -24.68 8.50 6.05
CA TYR A 411 -25.60 9.29 6.86
C TYR A 411 -25.17 10.76 6.80
N ASN A 412 -26.11 11.64 6.56
CA ASN A 412 -25.89 13.09 6.53
C ASN A 412 -26.94 13.76 7.43
N TYR A 413 -26.48 14.36 8.49
CA TYR A 413 -27.28 15.12 9.44
C TYR A 413 -27.16 16.59 9.08
N ILE A 414 -28.25 17.19 8.64
CA ILE A 414 -28.32 18.60 8.24
C ILE A 414 -28.93 19.35 9.40
N PHE A 415 -28.23 20.36 9.87
CA PHE A 415 -28.70 21.18 10.97
C PHE A 415 -29.46 22.41 10.45
N ASP A 416 -30.35 22.90 11.26
CA ASP A 416 -31.05 24.16 11.04
C ASP A 416 -30.08 25.36 11.04
N ASP A 417 -30.61 26.56 10.72
CA ASP A 417 -29.80 27.78 10.70
C ASP A 417 -29.20 28.16 12.06
N SER A 418 -29.73 27.62 13.16
CA SER A 418 -29.16 27.80 14.50
C SER A 418 -27.94 26.93 14.74
N GLY A 419 -27.80 25.84 14.01
CA GLY A 419 -26.76 24.84 14.20
C GLY A 419 -26.95 23.96 15.43
N PHE A 420 -28.12 23.98 16.09
CA PHE A 420 -28.38 23.19 17.28
C PHE A 420 -29.31 22.01 17.06
N PHE A 421 -30.19 22.09 16.08
CA PHE A 421 -31.19 21.06 15.83
C PHE A 421 -30.99 20.42 14.47
N ILE A 422 -31.19 19.10 14.41
CA ILE A 422 -31.24 18.40 13.13
C ILE A 422 -32.57 18.75 12.45
N ASP A 423 -32.47 19.39 11.30
CA ASP A 423 -33.58 19.72 10.43
C ASP A 423 -33.97 18.56 9.53
N GLN A 424 -32.95 17.93 8.93
CA GLN A 424 -33.12 16.84 8.00
C GLN A 424 -32.02 15.78 8.18
N ARG A 425 -32.37 14.51 7.97
CA ARG A 425 -31.44 13.39 7.90
C ARG A 425 -31.56 12.71 6.55
N LEU A 426 -30.41 12.50 5.90
CA LEU A 426 -30.33 11.71 4.68
C LEU A 426 -29.56 10.43 4.98
N ARG A 427 -30.01 9.31 4.44
CA ARG A 427 -29.32 8.02 4.51
C ARG A 427 -29.32 7.38 3.13
N ASN A 428 -28.16 6.90 2.72
CA ASN A 428 -28.02 6.10 1.54
C ASN A 428 -27.46 4.74 1.95
N ASP A 429 -28.16 3.69 1.58
CA ASP A 429 -27.70 2.33 1.74
C ASP A 429 -27.21 1.82 0.39
N ASN A 430 -26.01 1.25 0.32
CA ASN A 430 -25.46 0.64 -0.88
C ASN A 430 -24.99 -0.77 -0.56
N LEU A 431 -25.78 -1.76 -0.93
CA LEU A 431 -25.45 -3.16 -0.83
C LEU A 431 -24.94 -3.67 -2.18
N SER A 432 -23.69 -4.04 -2.27
CA SER A 432 -23.07 -4.46 -3.52
C SER A 432 -22.32 -5.77 -3.38
N PHE A 433 -22.21 -6.52 -4.47
CA PHE A 433 -21.30 -7.64 -4.58
C PHE A 433 -20.66 -7.71 -5.96
N ASN A 434 -19.46 -8.28 -5.99
CA ASN A 434 -18.75 -8.69 -7.20
C ASN A 434 -18.39 -10.17 -7.08
N GLU A 435 -18.80 -10.96 -8.06
CA GLU A 435 -18.56 -12.40 -8.15
C GLU A 435 -17.83 -12.70 -9.45
N GLU A 436 -16.78 -13.52 -9.37
CA GLU A 436 -15.96 -13.86 -10.53
C GLU A 436 -15.58 -15.34 -10.51
N ILE A 437 -15.76 -15.99 -11.66
CA ILE A 437 -15.29 -17.35 -11.94
C ILE A 437 -14.24 -17.24 -13.05
N THR A 438 -13.06 -17.78 -12.81
CA THR A 438 -11.98 -17.84 -13.81
C THR A 438 -11.55 -19.28 -14.05
N VAL A 439 -11.42 -19.64 -15.33
CA VAL A 439 -10.80 -20.88 -15.78
C VAL A 439 -9.69 -20.55 -16.75
N GLN A 440 -8.50 -21.13 -16.55
CA GLN A 440 -7.33 -20.87 -17.37
C GLN A 440 -6.54 -22.15 -17.61
N ALA A 441 -6.03 -22.34 -18.83
CA ALA A 441 -5.16 -23.45 -19.20
C ALA A 441 -3.96 -22.91 -19.97
N ASP A 442 -2.74 -23.24 -19.50
CA ASP A 442 -1.46 -22.83 -20.11
C ASP A 442 -0.62 -24.04 -20.47
N TYR A 443 -0.08 -24.03 -21.66
CA TYR A 443 0.88 -25.02 -22.11
C TYR A 443 2.15 -24.34 -22.60
N GLN A 444 3.30 -24.86 -22.14
CA GLN A 444 4.60 -24.47 -22.68
C GLN A 444 5.42 -25.67 -23.12
N THR A 445 6.16 -25.50 -24.20
CA THR A 445 7.01 -26.56 -24.74
C THR A 445 8.29 -25.99 -25.37
N PRO A 446 9.47 -26.48 -25.00
CA PRO A 446 10.70 -26.16 -25.72
C PRO A 446 10.69 -26.85 -27.10
N ILE A 447 10.89 -26.04 -28.16
CA ILE A 447 11.10 -26.55 -29.52
C ILE A 447 12.53 -27.11 -29.61
N SER A 448 13.50 -26.33 -29.14
CA SER A 448 14.91 -26.70 -28.97
C SER A 448 15.47 -26.10 -27.66
N ASP A 449 16.75 -26.30 -27.35
CA ASP A 449 17.36 -25.80 -26.10
C ASP A 449 17.33 -24.26 -25.96
N ASN A 450 17.23 -23.57 -27.10
CA ASN A 450 17.22 -22.11 -27.18
C ASN A 450 15.91 -21.52 -27.67
N GLN A 451 14.87 -22.35 -27.84
CA GLN A 451 13.55 -21.93 -28.34
C GLN A 451 12.44 -22.46 -27.45
N LEU A 452 11.55 -21.57 -27.01
CA LEU A 452 10.40 -21.91 -26.17
C LEU A 452 9.12 -21.35 -26.81
N LEU A 453 8.10 -22.20 -26.92
CA LEU A 453 6.76 -21.85 -27.33
C LEU A 453 5.83 -21.94 -26.13
N GLU A 454 5.01 -20.90 -25.91
CA GLU A 454 4.02 -20.81 -24.84
C GLU A 454 2.69 -20.42 -25.45
N PHE A 455 1.59 -21.12 -25.13
CA PHE A 455 0.24 -20.75 -25.51
C PHE A 455 -0.77 -21.17 -24.47
N GLY A 456 -1.92 -20.52 -24.46
CA GLY A 456 -2.97 -20.83 -23.49
C GLY A 456 -4.27 -20.07 -23.77
N GLY A 457 -5.27 -20.40 -22.96
CA GLY A 457 -6.58 -19.79 -23.01
C GLY A 457 -7.12 -19.51 -21.61
N LYS A 458 -7.97 -18.47 -21.49
CA LYS A 458 -8.58 -18.04 -20.24
C LYS A 458 -10.02 -17.59 -20.50
N ALA A 459 -10.93 -17.97 -19.61
CA ALA A 459 -12.29 -17.47 -19.55
C ALA A 459 -12.55 -16.87 -18.17
N ILE A 460 -13.20 -15.71 -18.13
CA ILE A 460 -13.61 -15.00 -16.92
C ILE A 460 -15.10 -14.70 -17.05
N LEU A 461 -15.88 -15.12 -16.07
CA LEU A 461 -17.28 -14.79 -15.91
C LEU A 461 -17.42 -13.91 -14.68
N ARG A 462 -17.82 -12.66 -14.86
CA ARG A 462 -17.96 -11.67 -13.80
C ARG A 462 -19.38 -11.18 -13.69
N LYS A 463 -19.89 -11.17 -12.47
CA LYS A 463 -21.20 -10.61 -12.14
C LYS A 463 -21.08 -9.62 -11.02
N VAL A 464 -21.64 -8.43 -11.23
CA VAL A 464 -21.67 -7.35 -10.24
C VAL A 464 -23.10 -6.91 -10.04
N SER A 465 -23.43 -6.59 -8.80
CA SER A 465 -24.70 -5.98 -8.45
C SER A 465 -24.46 -4.88 -7.41
N SER A 466 -25.17 -3.78 -7.53
CA SER A 466 -25.22 -2.69 -6.56
C SER A 466 -26.68 -2.29 -6.39
N ASP A 467 -27.19 -2.42 -5.16
CA ASP A 467 -28.51 -1.92 -4.75
C ASP A 467 -28.27 -0.67 -3.92
N TYR A 468 -28.59 0.47 -4.51
CA TYR A 468 -28.39 1.77 -3.92
C TYR A 468 -29.74 2.41 -3.66
N THR A 469 -30.10 2.59 -2.39
CA THR A 469 -31.39 3.16 -1.98
C THR A 469 -31.18 4.38 -1.10
N SER A 470 -31.83 5.48 -1.45
CA SER A 470 -31.81 6.74 -0.72
C SER A 470 -33.03 6.90 0.16
N TYR A 471 -32.81 7.35 1.39
CA TYR A 471 -33.84 7.61 2.39
C TYR A 471 -33.69 9.03 2.93
N GLN A 472 -34.79 9.60 3.38
CA GLN A 472 -34.81 10.90 4.06
C GLN A 472 -35.76 10.87 5.28
N ALA A 473 -35.48 11.71 6.24
CA ALA A 473 -36.29 11.92 7.43
C ALA A 473 -36.17 13.38 7.86
N ASN A 474 -37.25 13.99 8.36
CA ASN A 474 -37.24 15.34 8.94
C ASN A 474 -36.96 15.25 10.44
N GLY A 475 -36.27 16.26 10.95
CA GLY A 475 -35.96 16.32 12.37
C GLY A 475 -35.17 15.16 12.93
N PRO A 476 -34.98 15.10 14.25
CA PRO A 476 -34.08 14.11 14.87
C PRO A 476 -34.73 12.72 15.04
N THR A 477 -36.06 12.59 15.06
CA THR A 477 -36.77 11.38 15.48
C THR A 477 -37.67 10.75 14.43
N ASP A 478 -37.99 11.44 13.36
CA ASP A 478 -38.91 10.93 12.34
C ASP A 478 -38.32 9.64 11.69
N PRO A 479 -39.18 8.66 11.35
CA PRO A 479 -38.68 7.46 10.68
C PRO A 479 -38.14 7.79 9.29
N PHE A 480 -37.13 7.10 8.84
CA PHE A 480 -36.62 7.21 7.48
C PHE A 480 -37.65 6.67 6.48
N ALA A 481 -38.02 7.48 5.49
CA ALA A 481 -38.80 7.09 4.32
C ALA A 481 -37.91 7.09 3.08
N GLN A 482 -38.19 6.21 2.12
CA GLN A 482 -37.50 6.22 0.85
C GLN A 482 -37.68 7.55 0.15
N SER A 483 -36.60 8.10 -0.40
CA SER A 483 -36.67 9.39 -1.11
C SER A 483 -37.65 9.35 -2.28
N ALA A 484 -38.53 10.35 -2.38
CA ALA A 484 -39.46 10.50 -3.48
C ALA A 484 -38.77 10.74 -4.84
N ASN A 485 -37.50 11.20 -4.81
CA ASN A 485 -36.70 11.38 -6.01
C ASN A 485 -36.12 10.03 -6.47
N ALA A 486 -36.77 9.40 -7.45
CA ALA A 486 -36.37 8.11 -8.00
C ALA A 486 -34.91 8.09 -8.56
N ASN A 487 -34.40 9.25 -8.98
CA ASN A 487 -33.02 9.36 -9.50
C ASN A 487 -31.93 9.16 -8.43
N LEU A 488 -32.27 9.20 -7.13
CA LEU A 488 -31.39 8.99 -6.02
C LEU A 488 -31.32 7.52 -5.57
N SER A 489 -32.09 6.62 -6.19
CA SER A 489 -32.07 5.18 -5.91
C SER A 489 -31.92 4.42 -7.22
N ASN A 490 -31.07 3.39 -7.26
CA ASN A 490 -30.86 2.59 -8.45
C ASN A 490 -30.40 1.18 -8.11
N ILE A 491 -30.93 0.18 -8.81
CA ILE A 491 -30.39 -1.17 -8.78
C ILE A 491 -29.64 -1.38 -10.09
N PHE A 492 -28.36 -1.66 -9.95
CA PHE A 492 -27.45 -1.89 -11.05
C PHE A 492 -26.99 -3.35 -11.07
N THR A 493 -27.11 -4.02 -12.21
CA THR A 493 -26.53 -5.32 -12.47
C THR A 493 -25.65 -5.27 -13.71
N TYR A 494 -24.47 -5.89 -13.63
CA TYR A 494 -23.47 -5.87 -14.67
C TYR A 494 -22.82 -7.24 -14.79
N ASN A 495 -22.93 -7.85 -15.96
CA ASN A 495 -22.28 -9.09 -16.30
C ASN A 495 -21.19 -8.80 -17.33
N GLN A 496 -20.00 -9.35 -17.15
CA GLN A 496 -18.88 -9.21 -18.08
C GLN A 496 -18.23 -10.55 -18.28
N ASP A 497 -18.31 -11.05 -19.52
CA ASP A 497 -17.68 -12.29 -19.93
C ASP A 497 -16.47 -11.98 -20.81
N ILE A 498 -15.31 -12.53 -20.46
CA ILE A 498 -14.05 -12.33 -21.17
C ILE A 498 -13.51 -13.69 -21.59
N ALA A 499 -13.25 -13.87 -22.90
CA ALA A 499 -12.53 -15.01 -23.43
C ALA A 499 -11.23 -14.55 -24.08
N GLY A 500 -10.11 -15.13 -23.68
CA GLY A 500 -8.78 -14.76 -24.18
C GLY A 500 -7.95 -15.97 -24.59
N ALA A 501 -7.15 -15.81 -25.64
CA ALA A 501 -6.14 -16.76 -26.06
C ALA A 501 -4.83 -16.05 -26.37
N TYR A 502 -3.70 -16.69 -26.09
CA TYR A 502 -2.37 -16.10 -26.37
C TYR A 502 -1.41 -17.12 -26.99
N LEU A 503 -0.44 -16.55 -27.71
CA LEU A 503 0.71 -17.27 -28.23
C LEU A 503 1.97 -16.42 -27.99
N SER A 504 3.05 -17.05 -27.52
CA SER A 504 4.34 -16.39 -27.30
C SER A 504 5.50 -17.31 -27.69
N TYR A 505 6.48 -16.74 -28.39
CA TYR A 505 7.68 -17.42 -28.82
C TYR A 505 8.91 -16.72 -28.26
N THR A 506 9.85 -17.49 -27.71
CA THR A 506 11.11 -17.01 -27.17
C THR A 506 12.28 -17.70 -27.88
N TYR A 507 13.26 -16.91 -28.34
CA TYR A 507 14.52 -17.37 -28.89
C TYR A 507 15.69 -16.75 -28.11
N SER A 508 16.68 -17.53 -27.70
CA SER A 508 17.88 -17.07 -27.00
C SER A 508 19.14 -17.57 -27.70
N SER A 509 19.88 -16.67 -28.34
CA SER A 509 21.11 -16.97 -29.06
C SER A 509 22.28 -17.17 -28.08
N ARG A 510 23.23 -18.05 -28.48
CA ARG A 510 24.52 -18.21 -27.74
C ARG A 510 25.39 -16.95 -27.79
N SER A 511 25.19 -16.05 -28.76
CA SER A 511 25.88 -14.76 -28.88
C SER A 511 25.37 -13.67 -27.93
N GLY A 512 24.43 -14.01 -27.03
CA GLY A 512 23.90 -13.12 -26.00
C GLY A 512 22.72 -12.26 -26.43
N TYR A 513 22.15 -12.48 -27.63
CA TYR A 513 20.88 -11.89 -28.02
C TYR A 513 19.73 -12.79 -27.56
N SER A 514 18.66 -12.16 -27.07
CA SER A 514 17.39 -12.85 -26.81
C SER A 514 16.23 -12.05 -27.38
N PHE A 515 15.29 -12.76 -27.97
CA PHE A 515 14.09 -12.20 -28.59
C PHE A 515 12.87 -12.93 -28.01
N LYS A 516 11.84 -12.17 -27.62
CA LYS A 516 10.54 -12.72 -27.24
C LYS A 516 9.44 -11.90 -27.90
N ALA A 517 8.59 -12.55 -28.67
CA ALA A 517 7.41 -11.93 -29.26
C ALA A 517 6.17 -12.77 -28.94
N GLY A 518 5.07 -12.10 -28.73
CA GLY A 518 3.80 -12.74 -28.47
C GLY A 518 2.63 -11.80 -28.72
N SER A 519 1.46 -12.38 -28.84
CA SER A 519 0.21 -11.65 -28.95
C SER A 519 -0.89 -12.37 -28.19
N ARG A 520 -1.78 -11.60 -27.62
CA ARG A 520 -2.99 -12.07 -26.94
C ARG A 520 -4.19 -11.43 -27.62
N TYR A 521 -5.19 -12.25 -27.89
CA TYR A 521 -6.51 -11.83 -28.36
C TYR A 521 -7.50 -12.00 -27.22
N GLU A 522 -8.33 -11.00 -26.97
CA GLU A 522 -9.44 -11.07 -26.02
C GLU A 522 -10.73 -10.56 -26.66
N TYR A 523 -11.80 -11.28 -26.38
CA TYR A 523 -13.18 -10.88 -26.65
C TYR A 523 -13.88 -10.60 -25.34
N THR A 524 -14.54 -9.45 -25.23
CA THR A 524 -15.29 -9.04 -24.03
C THR A 524 -16.73 -8.76 -24.41
N GLN A 525 -17.66 -9.42 -23.73
CA GLN A 525 -19.09 -9.19 -23.80
C GLN A 525 -19.57 -8.58 -22.49
N ILE A 526 -20.47 -7.61 -22.58
CA ILE A 526 -21.02 -6.89 -21.42
C ILE A 526 -22.53 -6.81 -21.55
N ASP A 527 -23.21 -7.17 -20.45
CA ASP A 527 -24.65 -6.96 -20.25
C ASP A 527 -24.85 -6.12 -18.99
N ALA A 528 -25.46 -4.94 -19.13
CA ALA A 528 -25.73 -4.05 -18.01
C ALA A 528 -27.22 -3.71 -17.95
N ASN A 529 -27.78 -3.69 -16.74
CA ASN A 529 -29.16 -3.29 -16.48
C ASN A 529 -29.22 -2.30 -15.33
N PHE A 530 -29.92 -1.18 -15.54
CA PHE A 530 -30.13 -0.10 -14.59
C PHE A 530 -31.63 0.07 -14.37
N ALA A 531 -32.09 -0.04 -13.14
CA ALA A 531 -33.51 0.05 -12.81
C ALA A 531 -34.13 1.41 -13.15
N ASN A 532 -33.31 2.47 -13.15
CA ASN A 532 -33.77 3.85 -13.45
C ASN A 532 -33.80 4.18 -14.95
N GLU A 533 -33.20 3.35 -15.81
CA GLU A 533 -33.19 3.56 -17.25
C GLU A 533 -34.40 2.86 -17.90
N LYS A 534 -34.98 3.49 -18.93
CA LYS A 534 -36.10 2.92 -19.69
C LYS A 534 -35.66 1.83 -20.68
N GLY A 535 -34.90 0.84 -20.20
CA GLY A 535 -34.43 -0.29 -20.99
C GLY A 535 -32.99 -0.72 -20.67
N PRO A 536 -32.54 -1.85 -21.20
CA PRO A 536 -31.17 -2.29 -21.03
C PRO A 536 -30.19 -1.34 -21.72
N VAL A 537 -29.19 -0.87 -20.99
CA VAL A 537 -28.08 -0.10 -21.57
C VAL A 537 -27.18 -1.08 -22.34
N THR A 538 -27.13 -0.93 -23.64
CA THR A 538 -26.27 -1.77 -24.49
C THR A 538 -24.87 -1.21 -24.49
N ILE A 539 -23.97 -1.89 -23.80
CA ILE A 539 -22.53 -1.62 -23.87
C ILE A 539 -21.96 -2.51 -25.00
N PRO A 540 -21.35 -1.95 -26.04
CA PRO A 540 -20.88 -2.74 -27.17
C PRO A 540 -19.83 -3.78 -26.74
N SER A 541 -19.95 -5.01 -27.25
CA SER A 541 -18.89 -6.01 -27.16
C SER A 541 -17.69 -5.56 -27.96
N TYR A 542 -16.49 -5.85 -27.50
CA TYR A 542 -15.27 -5.44 -28.17
C TYR A 542 -14.18 -6.52 -28.19
N ASN A 543 -13.31 -6.40 -29.20
CA ASN A 543 -12.16 -7.25 -29.38
C ASN A 543 -10.86 -6.47 -29.16
N VAL A 544 -9.88 -7.12 -28.57
CA VAL A 544 -8.58 -6.50 -28.31
C VAL A 544 -7.46 -7.45 -28.74
N VAL A 545 -6.49 -6.88 -29.47
CA VAL A 545 -5.22 -7.55 -29.74
C VAL A 545 -4.10 -6.83 -29.00
N VAL A 546 -3.35 -7.59 -28.20
CA VAL A 546 -2.32 -7.10 -27.28
C VAL A 546 -0.97 -7.69 -27.68
N PRO A 547 -0.23 -7.08 -28.62
CA PRO A 547 1.12 -7.51 -28.99
C PRO A 547 2.15 -7.11 -27.94
N SER A 548 3.19 -7.92 -27.81
CA SER A 548 4.38 -7.64 -27.02
C SER A 548 5.65 -8.11 -27.73
N VAL A 549 6.69 -7.27 -27.73
CA VAL A 549 8.00 -7.60 -28.30
C VAL A 549 9.08 -7.15 -27.33
N ASN A 550 10.00 -8.06 -27.01
CA ASN A 550 11.15 -7.79 -26.16
C ASN A 550 12.42 -8.29 -26.86
N ILE A 551 13.40 -7.41 -26.97
CA ILE A 551 14.72 -7.72 -27.52
C ILE A 551 15.75 -7.34 -26.47
N SER A 552 16.65 -8.24 -26.15
CA SER A 552 17.75 -7.95 -25.22
C SER A 552 19.08 -8.41 -25.76
N ARG A 553 20.12 -7.70 -25.36
CA ARG A 553 21.51 -8.05 -25.67
C ARG A 553 22.35 -8.02 -24.40
N ARG A 554 22.96 -9.13 -24.08
CA ARG A 554 23.95 -9.22 -23.02
C ARG A 554 25.26 -8.62 -23.48
N LEU A 555 25.73 -7.59 -22.77
CA LEU A 555 26.99 -6.91 -22.99
C LEU A 555 28.02 -7.38 -21.91
N LYS A 556 29.31 -7.03 -22.06
CA LYS A 556 30.36 -7.41 -21.12
C LYS A 556 30.03 -7.00 -19.68
N ASN A 557 29.51 -5.80 -19.48
CA ASN A 557 29.27 -5.21 -18.17
C ASN A 557 27.78 -4.95 -17.85
N GLY A 558 26.84 -5.52 -18.64
CA GLY A 558 25.43 -5.29 -18.41
C GLY A 558 24.56 -5.86 -19.51
N THR A 559 23.28 -5.50 -19.50
CA THR A 559 22.31 -5.91 -20.51
C THR A 559 21.52 -4.70 -21.00
N ALA A 560 21.50 -4.50 -22.31
CA ALA A 560 20.62 -3.54 -22.97
C ALA A 560 19.34 -4.26 -23.41
N LYS A 561 18.19 -3.59 -23.26
CA LYS A 561 16.87 -4.15 -23.61
C LYS A 561 16.01 -3.08 -24.25
N ILE A 562 15.32 -3.46 -25.33
CA ILE A 562 14.25 -2.69 -25.97
C ILE A 562 12.97 -3.50 -25.81
N SER A 563 11.89 -2.87 -25.39
CA SER A 563 10.60 -3.51 -25.25
C SER A 563 9.48 -2.63 -25.79
N TYR A 564 8.49 -3.29 -26.37
CA TYR A 564 7.22 -2.73 -26.76
C TYR A 564 6.12 -3.64 -26.24
N ASN A 565 5.08 -3.04 -25.66
CA ASN A 565 3.86 -3.74 -25.33
C ASN A 565 2.65 -2.81 -25.47
N ARG A 566 1.53 -3.39 -25.89
CA ARG A 566 0.23 -2.76 -25.82
C ARG A 566 -0.53 -3.36 -24.64
N ARG A 567 -1.31 -2.55 -23.93
CA ARG A 567 -2.14 -2.96 -22.79
C ARG A 567 -3.51 -2.34 -22.94
N ILE A 568 -4.49 -2.93 -22.27
CA ILE A 568 -5.84 -2.40 -22.14
C ILE A 568 -6.13 -2.14 -20.67
N GLN A 569 -6.86 -1.07 -20.40
CA GLN A 569 -7.51 -0.86 -19.11
C GLN A 569 -9.01 -0.71 -19.34
N ARG A 570 -9.78 -1.60 -18.76
CA ARG A 570 -11.23 -1.56 -18.82
C ARG A 570 -11.77 -0.54 -17.84
N PRO A 571 -12.87 0.17 -18.17
CA PRO A 571 -13.53 1.05 -17.23
C PRO A 571 -13.86 0.31 -15.94
N SER A 572 -13.63 0.95 -14.80
CA SER A 572 -14.07 0.38 -13.54
C SER A 572 -15.59 0.41 -13.43
N ILE A 573 -16.14 -0.51 -12.66
CA ILE A 573 -17.60 -0.57 -12.44
C ILE A 573 -18.12 0.73 -11.82
N GLN A 574 -17.33 1.34 -10.93
CA GLN A 574 -17.65 2.63 -10.33
C GLN A 574 -17.74 3.74 -11.38
N PHE A 575 -16.88 3.70 -12.42
CA PHE A 575 -16.91 4.69 -13.50
C PHE A 575 -18.09 4.49 -14.45
N LEU A 576 -18.59 3.25 -14.56
CA LEU A 576 -19.74 2.90 -15.40
C LEU A 576 -21.09 3.13 -14.70
N ASN A 577 -21.17 3.07 -13.37
CA ASN A 577 -22.40 3.16 -12.62
C ASN A 577 -23.00 4.58 -12.66
N PRO A 578 -24.11 4.83 -13.39
CA PRO A 578 -24.70 6.16 -13.55
C PRO A 578 -25.39 6.67 -12.28
N ASN A 579 -25.32 5.91 -11.19
CA ASN A 579 -25.95 6.32 -9.94
C ASN A 579 -25.37 7.64 -9.43
N ILE A 580 -26.25 8.56 -9.08
CA ILE A 580 -25.90 9.88 -8.59
C ILE A 580 -25.52 9.76 -7.11
N GLN A 581 -24.25 9.98 -6.79
CA GLN A 581 -23.78 10.08 -5.41
C GLN A 581 -24.03 11.50 -4.88
N PHE A 582 -25.07 11.64 -4.09
CA PHE A 582 -25.54 12.90 -3.53
C PHE A 582 -25.11 13.10 -2.06
N SER A 583 -24.05 12.43 -1.63
CA SER A 583 -23.50 12.55 -0.28
C SER A 583 -23.12 13.99 0.06
N ASN A 584 -22.62 14.73 -0.92
CA ASN A 584 -22.37 16.16 -0.85
C ASN A 584 -23.05 16.84 -2.06
N PRO A 585 -24.14 17.60 -1.87
CA PRO A 585 -24.84 18.25 -2.98
C PRO A 585 -24.01 19.29 -3.74
N TYR A 586 -22.93 19.78 -3.14
CA TYR A 586 -21.99 20.69 -3.80
C TYR A 586 -20.86 19.95 -4.56
N ASN A 587 -20.80 18.63 -4.42
CA ASN A 587 -19.82 17.78 -5.09
C ASN A 587 -20.43 16.44 -5.51
N ILE A 588 -21.32 16.50 -6.47
CA ILE A 588 -22.02 15.34 -7.03
C ILE A 588 -21.04 14.56 -7.90
N THR A 589 -21.13 13.24 -7.83
CA THR A 589 -20.38 12.32 -8.70
C THR A 589 -21.34 11.33 -9.35
N THR A 590 -21.15 11.06 -10.63
CA THR A 590 -21.92 10.05 -11.38
C THR A 590 -21.00 9.32 -12.36
N GLY A 591 -21.22 8.03 -12.57
CA GLY A 591 -20.51 7.28 -13.61
C GLY A 591 -21.11 7.54 -15.00
N ASN A 592 -20.43 6.96 -16.00
CA ASN A 592 -20.80 7.03 -17.40
C ASN A 592 -20.79 5.62 -18.02
N PRO A 593 -21.94 5.00 -18.30
CA PRO A 593 -22.02 3.67 -18.86
C PRO A 593 -21.45 3.56 -20.29
N ASN A 594 -21.27 4.69 -20.98
CA ASN A 594 -20.74 4.72 -22.36
C ASN A 594 -19.21 4.75 -22.44
N LEU A 595 -18.50 4.48 -21.35
CA LEU A 595 -17.04 4.46 -21.36
C LEU A 595 -16.51 3.28 -22.16
N GLU A 596 -15.53 3.56 -22.99
CA GLU A 596 -14.73 2.60 -23.72
C GLU A 596 -13.42 2.27 -22.98
N PRO A 597 -12.79 1.12 -23.27
CA PRO A 597 -11.47 0.81 -22.71
C PRO A 597 -10.37 1.79 -23.16
N GLU A 598 -9.40 2.00 -22.28
CA GLU A 598 -8.15 2.70 -22.62
C GLU A 598 -7.16 1.73 -23.27
N TYR A 599 -6.36 2.24 -24.21
CA TYR A 599 -5.30 1.49 -24.88
C TYR A 599 -3.95 2.17 -24.68
N THR A 600 -3.05 1.51 -23.98
CA THR A 600 -1.72 2.04 -23.71
C THR A 600 -0.65 1.33 -24.51
N ASN A 601 0.09 2.06 -25.33
CA ASN A 601 1.30 1.62 -26.00
C ASN A 601 2.52 2.10 -25.20
N ASN A 602 3.36 1.17 -24.77
CA ASN A 602 4.55 1.46 -24.00
C ASN A 602 5.81 1.02 -24.73
N PHE A 603 6.72 1.95 -24.97
CA PHE A 603 8.05 1.72 -25.55
C PHE A 603 9.09 2.01 -24.47
N GLU A 604 10.01 1.09 -24.24
CA GLU A 604 11.06 1.24 -23.22
C GLU A 604 12.41 0.80 -23.78
N LEU A 605 13.43 1.63 -23.54
CA LEU A 605 14.83 1.29 -23.70
C LEU A 605 15.46 1.28 -22.31
N SER A 606 16.09 0.18 -21.91
CA SER A 606 16.72 0.06 -20.60
C SER A 606 18.11 -0.54 -20.69
N TYR A 607 18.96 -0.11 -19.74
CA TYR A 607 20.29 -0.63 -19.53
C TYR A 607 20.49 -0.96 -18.05
N SER A 608 20.79 -2.21 -17.78
CA SER A 608 21.07 -2.73 -16.42
C SER A 608 22.51 -3.14 -16.30
N THR A 609 23.19 -2.72 -15.25
CA THR A 609 24.58 -3.09 -14.99
C THR A 609 24.83 -3.35 -13.50
N ALA A 610 25.76 -4.26 -13.20
CA ALA A 610 26.26 -4.51 -11.87
C ALA A 610 27.78 -4.27 -11.85
N ILE A 611 28.21 -3.24 -11.12
CA ILE A 611 29.60 -2.87 -11.01
C ILE A 611 30.00 -2.97 -9.54
N LYS A 612 30.79 -4.00 -9.18
CA LYS A 612 31.17 -4.31 -7.78
C LYS A 612 29.95 -4.37 -6.86
N SER A 613 29.83 -3.44 -5.94
CA SER A 613 28.73 -3.34 -4.96
C SER A 613 27.57 -2.45 -5.40
N VAL A 614 27.59 -1.93 -6.64
CA VAL A 614 26.57 -1.04 -7.19
C VAL A 614 25.80 -1.77 -8.28
N ASN A 615 24.48 -1.86 -8.13
CA ASN A 615 23.55 -2.27 -9.18
C ASN A 615 22.84 -1.03 -9.68
N LEU A 616 22.89 -0.78 -10.97
CA LEU A 616 22.30 0.39 -11.61
C LEU A 616 21.39 -0.06 -12.76
N ASN A 617 20.18 0.47 -12.79
CA ASN A 617 19.24 0.33 -13.89
C ASN A 617 18.83 1.73 -14.35
N ILE A 618 18.97 1.99 -15.63
CA ILE A 618 18.57 3.23 -16.29
C ILE A 618 17.61 2.86 -17.40
N SER A 619 16.48 3.52 -17.47
CA SER A 619 15.54 3.34 -18.57
C SER A 619 14.96 4.67 -19.04
N THR A 620 14.64 4.72 -20.32
CA THR A 620 13.81 5.76 -20.92
C THR A 620 12.56 5.12 -21.48
N PHE A 621 11.45 5.82 -21.41
CA PHE A 621 10.17 5.30 -21.87
C PHE A 621 9.32 6.38 -22.56
N VAL A 622 8.52 5.91 -23.49
CA VAL A 622 7.42 6.65 -24.10
C VAL A 622 6.16 5.84 -23.90
N ARG A 623 5.16 6.43 -23.25
CA ARG A 623 3.87 5.83 -23.03
C ARG A 623 2.80 6.69 -23.68
N ASN A 624 2.01 6.09 -24.58
CA ASN A 624 0.90 6.73 -25.25
C ASN A 624 -0.38 5.98 -24.87
N THR A 625 -1.34 6.68 -24.27
CA THR A 625 -2.64 6.11 -23.89
C THR A 625 -3.71 6.79 -24.71
N ASP A 626 -4.38 6.02 -25.56
CA ASP A 626 -5.52 6.45 -26.35
C ASP A 626 -6.81 6.14 -25.56
N ASN A 627 -7.84 6.95 -25.70
CA ASN A 627 -9.12 6.85 -24.98
C ASN A 627 -8.96 6.89 -23.46
N ALA A 628 -7.98 7.63 -22.93
CA ALA A 628 -7.74 7.71 -21.49
C ALA A 628 -9.00 8.15 -20.74
N ILE A 629 -9.35 7.42 -19.67
CA ILE A 629 -10.53 7.71 -18.86
C ILE A 629 -10.14 8.73 -17.79
N GLN A 630 -10.73 9.92 -17.85
CA GLN A 630 -10.48 10.99 -16.90
C GLN A 630 -11.77 11.50 -16.28
N ALA A 631 -11.66 11.93 -15.01
CA ALA A 631 -12.73 12.61 -14.34
C ALA A 631 -12.84 14.04 -14.91
N ILE A 632 -14.01 14.38 -15.41
CA ILE A 632 -14.34 15.69 -15.96
C ILE A 632 -15.47 16.28 -15.14
N ARG A 633 -15.30 17.51 -14.70
CA ARG A 633 -16.34 18.24 -14.01
C ARG A 633 -17.09 19.14 -14.98
N GLY A 634 -18.40 18.99 -14.99
CA GLY A 634 -19.27 19.70 -15.92
C GLY A 634 -20.72 19.73 -15.50
N VAL A 635 -21.56 20.36 -16.30
CA VAL A 635 -23.01 20.42 -16.11
C VAL A 635 -23.64 19.09 -16.50
N ILE A 636 -24.40 18.47 -15.58
CA ILE A 636 -25.14 17.21 -15.85
C ILE A 636 -26.64 17.44 -16.02
N ALA A 637 -27.19 18.50 -15.40
CA ALA A 637 -28.58 18.87 -15.50
C ALA A 637 -28.76 20.38 -15.33
N ARG A 638 -29.84 20.91 -15.89
CA ARG A 638 -30.28 22.27 -15.68
C ARG A 638 -31.69 22.22 -15.18
N ASP A 639 -32.00 22.89 -14.08
CA ASP A 639 -33.33 22.91 -13.51
C ASP A 639 -34.25 23.90 -14.23
N THR A 640 -35.54 23.95 -13.83
CA THR A 640 -36.54 24.88 -14.39
C THR A 640 -36.24 26.36 -14.11
N THR A 641 -35.30 26.64 -13.18
CA THR A 641 -34.83 28.00 -12.87
C THR A 641 -33.54 28.35 -13.63
N ASN A 642 -33.11 27.50 -14.57
CA ASN A 642 -31.85 27.57 -15.30
C ASN A 642 -30.60 27.50 -14.41
N ALA A 643 -30.71 26.94 -13.21
CA ALA A 643 -29.55 26.66 -12.37
C ALA A 643 -28.84 25.37 -12.83
N ASP A 644 -27.53 25.47 -13.07
CA ASP A 644 -26.72 24.36 -13.52
C ASP A 644 -26.36 23.43 -12.35
N THR A 645 -26.69 22.14 -12.47
CA THR A 645 -26.19 21.10 -11.57
C THR A 645 -24.85 20.60 -12.09
N LEU A 646 -23.79 20.84 -11.32
CA LEU A 646 -22.45 20.40 -11.63
C LEU A 646 -22.14 19.05 -10.98
N ALA A 647 -21.60 18.15 -11.78
CA ALA A 647 -21.10 16.89 -11.27
C ALA A 647 -19.74 16.54 -11.88
N THR A 648 -19.03 15.70 -11.15
CA THR A 648 -17.89 14.99 -11.69
C THR A 648 -18.39 13.71 -12.36
N THR A 649 -18.12 13.54 -13.65
CA THR A 649 -18.37 12.32 -14.41
C THR A 649 -17.09 11.85 -15.08
N TYR A 650 -17.08 10.63 -15.60
CA TYR A 650 -15.95 10.06 -16.29
C TYR A 650 -16.15 10.09 -17.80
N ARG A 651 -15.10 10.43 -18.53
CA ARG A 651 -15.12 10.45 -19.99
C ARG A 651 -13.84 9.89 -20.57
N ASN A 652 -13.94 9.26 -21.73
CA ASN A 652 -12.76 8.98 -22.53
C ASN A 652 -12.27 10.29 -23.14
N ILE A 653 -11.09 10.74 -22.73
CA ILE A 653 -10.42 11.88 -23.33
C ILE A 653 -9.63 11.44 -24.56
N GLY A 654 -9.16 12.37 -25.35
CA GLY A 654 -8.45 12.04 -26.60
C GLY A 654 -7.18 11.25 -26.35
N ARG A 655 -6.21 11.81 -25.61
CA ARG A 655 -4.90 11.19 -25.45
C ARG A 655 -4.16 11.64 -24.19
N GLU A 656 -3.47 10.67 -23.57
CA GLU A 656 -2.47 10.92 -22.53
C GLU A 656 -1.12 10.39 -22.97
N ASP A 657 -0.12 11.26 -23.07
CA ASP A 657 1.25 10.91 -23.39
C ASP A 657 2.17 11.15 -22.20
N ALA A 658 3.15 10.27 -21.99
CA ALA A 658 4.19 10.44 -20.99
C ALA A 658 5.55 10.09 -21.57
N TYR A 659 6.49 11.04 -21.48
CA TYR A 659 7.87 10.94 -21.98
C TYR A 659 8.83 11.06 -20.81
N GLY A 660 9.59 10.02 -20.50
CA GLY A 660 10.39 10.07 -19.29
C GLY A 660 11.51 9.07 -19.19
N GLY A 661 12.11 9.08 -18.01
CA GLY A 661 13.17 8.17 -17.65
C GLY A 661 13.11 7.78 -16.18
N SER A 662 13.69 6.63 -15.90
CA SER A 662 13.85 6.09 -14.55
C SER A 662 15.31 5.75 -14.30
N VAL A 663 15.78 6.07 -13.12
CA VAL A 663 17.09 5.63 -12.63
C VAL A 663 16.88 4.95 -11.29
N PHE A 664 17.36 3.74 -11.18
CA PHE A 664 17.35 2.98 -9.93
C PHE A 664 18.76 2.49 -9.60
N GLY A 665 19.21 2.74 -8.38
CA GLY A 665 20.50 2.30 -7.87
C GLY A 665 20.35 1.58 -6.52
N ASN A 666 21.01 0.42 -6.41
CA ASN A 666 21.25 -0.26 -5.16
C ASN A 666 22.76 -0.27 -4.89
N VAL A 667 23.17 0.28 -3.76
CA VAL A 667 24.57 0.43 -3.38
C VAL A 667 24.82 -0.22 -2.02
N ASN A 668 25.64 -1.27 -2.01
CA ASN A 668 26.16 -1.86 -0.78
C ASN A 668 27.48 -1.16 -0.43
N ILE A 669 27.42 -0.04 0.30
CA ILE A 669 28.60 0.76 0.70
C ILE A 669 29.55 -0.09 1.55
N SER A 670 28.99 -0.94 2.41
CA SER A 670 29.72 -1.90 3.22
C SER A 670 28.81 -3.10 3.54
N SER A 671 29.36 -4.13 4.20
CA SER A 671 28.55 -5.24 4.73
C SER A 671 27.48 -4.81 5.75
N LYS A 672 27.57 -3.57 6.25
CA LYS A 672 26.66 -3.00 7.25
C LYS A 672 25.71 -1.94 6.71
N LEU A 673 26.06 -1.27 5.61
CA LEU A 673 25.26 -0.15 5.05
C LEU A 673 24.87 -0.44 3.62
N MET A 674 23.57 -0.52 3.40
CA MET A 674 22.93 -0.65 2.09
C MET A 674 22.05 0.57 1.85
N LEU A 675 22.13 1.14 0.65
CA LEU A 675 21.30 2.24 0.17
C LEU A 675 20.60 1.83 -1.12
N ASN A 676 19.31 2.13 -1.22
CA ASN A 676 18.52 2.03 -2.42
C ASN A 676 17.97 3.40 -2.76
N MET A 677 18.15 3.82 -3.99
CA MET A 677 17.64 5.10 -4.50
C MET A 677 16.93 4.84 -5.82
N GLY A 678 15.78 5.46 -6.00
CA GLY A 678 15.02 5.39 -7.23
C GLY A 678 14.37 6.72 -7.57
N THR A 679 14.40 7.08 -8.84
CA THR A 679 13.69 8.25 -9.36
C THR A 679 13.03 7.91 -10.69
N ASP A 680 11.79 8.36 -10.84
CA ASP A 680 11.08 8.39 -12.12
C ASP A 680 10.73 9.84 -12.41
N ILE A 681 11.14 10.36 -13.56
CA ILE A 681 10.84 11.73 -14.00
C ILE A 681 10.26 11.64 -15.40
N TYR A 682 9.12 12.23 -15.60
CA TYR A 682 8.49 12.27 -16.92
C TYR A 682 7.67 13.55 -17.13
N TYR A 683 7.53 13.90 -18.38
CA TYR A 683 6.65 14.97 -18.84
C TYR A 683 5.34 14.35 -19.30
N ALA A 684 4.24 14.72 -18.68
CA ALA A 684 2.89 14.27 -19.03
C ALA A 684 2.20 15.31 -19.90
N VAL A 685 1.49 14.87 -20.93
CA VAL A 685 0.66 15.68 -21.81
C VAL A 685 -0.70 15.04 -21.92
N LEU A 686 -1.74 15.74 -21.47
CA LEU A 686 -3.11 15.28 -21.51
C LEU A 686 -3.91 16.21 -22.45
N ASN A 687 -4.52 15.60 -23.47
CA ASN A 687 -5.33 16.31 -24.46
C ASN A 687 -6.75 15.76 -24.44
N ASN A 688 -7.70 16.63 -24.18
CA ASN A 688 -9.12 16.30 -24.27
C ASN A 688 -9.66 16.80 -25.62
N ASN A 689 -10.13 15.88 -26.45
CA ASN A 689 -10.68 16.18 -27.78
C ASN A 689 -12.20 16.41 -27.75
N ASP A 690 -12.78 16.78 -26.60
CA ASP A 690 -14.20 17.08 -26.51
C ASP A 690 -14.52 18.28 -27.44
N PRO A 691 -15.50 18.16 -28.36
CA PRO A 691 -15.84 19.23 -29.29
C PRO A 691 -16.45 20.45 -28.59
N ASN A 692 -16.95 20.32 -27.37
CA ASN A 692 -17.48 21.42 -26.60
C ASN A 692 -16.33 22.20 -25.92
N PRO A 693 -16.14 23.50 -26.24
CA PRO A 693 -15.07 24.32 -25.68
C PRO A 693 -15.09 24.42 -24.15
N LEU A 694 -16.23 24.22 -23.51
CA LEU A 694 -16.38 24.25 -22.05
C LEU A 694 -15.71 23.05 -21.39
N TYR A 695 -15.56 21.95 -22.11
CA TYR A 695 -14.96 20.70 -21.66
C TYR A 695 -13.64 20.38 -22.35
N ASN A 696 -13.33 21.08 -23.46
CA ASN A 696 -12.07 20.92 -24.17
C ASN A 696 -10.95 21.53 -23.33
N ALA A 697 -10.18 20.69 -22.67
CA ALA A 697 -9.07 21.10 -21.84
C ALA A 697 -7.82 20.30 -22.21
N SER A 698 -6.68 20.94 -22.17
CA SER A 698 -5.38 20.29 -22.28
C SER A 698 -4.49 20.75 -21.13
N ASN A 699 -3.68 19.86 -20.63
CA ASN A 699 -2.74 20.18 -19.57
C ASN A 699 -1.45 19.38 -19.73
N SER A 700 -0.34 19.96 -19.28
CA SER A 700 0.95 19.28 -19.35
C SER A 700 1.85 19.73 -18.20
N GLY A 701 2.81 18.87 -17.84
CA GLY A 701 3.76 19.21 -16.80
C GLY A 701 4.69 18.07 -16.42
N TRP A 702 5.70 18.43 -15.63
CA TRP A 702 6.65 17.48 -15.09
C TRP A 702 6.12 16.77 -13.86
N VAL A 703 6.28 15.44 -13.85
CA VAL A 703 5.98 14.58 -12.69
C VAL A 703 7.26 13.88 -12.26
N ALA A 704 7.56 13.95 -10.97
CA ALA A 704 8.73 13.33 -10.38
C ALA A 704 8.33 12.47 -9.17
N ASN A 705 8.84 11.23 -9.12
CA ASN A 705 8.75 10.35 -7.97
C ASN A 705 10.17 10.04 -7.49
N LEU A 706 10.44 10.30 -6.22
CA LEU A 706 11.73 10.06 -5.59
C LEU A 706 11.55 9.06 -4.45
N ARG A 707 12.48 8.12 -4.34
CA ARG A 707 12.51 7.11 -3.26
C ARG A 707 13.90 6.94 -2.74
N PHE A 708 13.96 6.76 -1.45
CA PHE A 708 15.21 6.56 -0.76
C PHE A 708 14.98 5.57 0.39
N PHE A 709 15.77 4.52 0.43
CA PHE A 709 15.75 3.54 1.50
C PHE A 709 17.18 3.23 1.92
N GLY A 710 17.40 3.13 3.21
CA GLY A 710 18.69 2.71 3.76
C GLY A 710 18.53 1.80 4.96
N ASN A 711 19.45 0.85 5.06
CA ASN A 711 19.56 -0.06 6.19
C ASN A 711 20.99 -0.07 6.69
N TYR A 712 21.17 0.20 7.98
CA TYR A 712 22.45 0.18 8.66
C TYR A 712 22.45 -0.86 9.79
N THR A 713 23.27 -1.90 9.65
CA THR A 713 23.44 -2.95 10.67
C THR A 713 24.47 -2.52 11.68
N ILE A 714 24.03 -2.26 12.91
CA ILE A 714 24.85 -1.93 14.06
C ILE A 714 25.37 -3.24 14.70
N LYS A 715 26.35 -3.16 15.59
CA LYS A 715 26.84 -4.34 16.35
C LYS A 715 25.74 -4.92 17.26
N ASN A 716 25.88 -6.18 17.67
CA ASN A 716 25.05 -6.86 18.67
C ASN A 716 23.56 -6.98 18.28
N GLY A 717 23.23 -7.13 16.99
CA GLY A 717 21.85 -7.35 16.52
C GLY A 717 20.97 -6.10 16.50
N TRP A 718 21.59 -4.90 16.62
CA TRP A 718 20.87 -3.66 16.37
C TRP A 718 20.89 -3.30 14.89
N GLY A 719 19.78 -2.82 14.38
CA GLY A 719 19.63 -2.32 13.01
C GLY A 719 18.88 -1.01 13.00
N PHE A 720 19.31 -0.12 12.14
CA PHE A 720 18.69 1.18 11.89
C PHE A 720 18.24 1.24 10.44
N GLN A 721 16.99 1.63 10.20
CA GLN A 721 16.41 1.77 8.87
C GLN A 721 15.82 3.16 8.71
N PHE A 722 15.93 3.71 7.51
CA PHE A 722 15.27 4.94 7.12
C PHE A 722 14.65 4.77 5.74
N PHE A 723 13.50 5.37 5.56
CA PHE A 723 12.75 5.36 4.32
C PHE A 723 12.24 6.77 4.03
N GLY A 724 12.28 7.16 2.78
CA GLY A 724 11.71 8.41 2.27
C GLY A 724 11.09 8.21 0.90
N PHE A 725 9.93 8.78 0.70
CA PHE A 725 9.22 8.83 -0.57
C PHE A 725 8.69 10.24 -0.80
N TYR A 726 8.82 10.74 -2.01
CA TYR A 726 8.25 12.00 -2.46
C TYR A 726 7.65 11.81 -3.85
N ARG A 727 6.43 12.30 -4.03
CA ARG A 727 5.75 12.42 -5.30
C ARG A 727 5.39 13.89 -5.52
N SER A 728 5.81 14.44 -6.67
CA SER A 728 5.40 15.79 -7.09
C SER A 728 3.90 15.84 -7.40
N PRO A 729 3.32 17.01 -7.55
CA PRO A 729 1.96 17.13 -8.10
C PRO A 729 1.82 16.36 -9.41
N GLN A 730 0.66 15.71 -9.59
CA GLN A 730 0.31 15.01 -10.83
C GLN A 730 -0.53 15.92 -11.73
N VAL A 731 -0.30 15.83 -13.01
CA VAL A 731 -1.07 16.57 -14.02
C VAL A 731 -2.41 15.86 -14.24
N LEU A 732 -3.50 16.59 -14.14
CA LEU A 732 -4.85 16.18 -14.49
C LEU A 732 -5.34 17.05 -15.65
N VAL A 733 -6.30 16.57 -16.43
CA VAL A 733 -6.83 17.35 -17.58
C VAL A 733 -7.31 18.74 -17.16
N GLN A 734 -8.00 18.83 -16.04
CA GLN A 734 -8.55 20.08 -15.50
C GLN A 734 -7.82 20.56 -14.23
N GLY A 735 -6.50 20.35 -14.09
CA GLY A 735 -5.78 20.83 -12.92
C GLY A 735 -4.61 19.99 -12.46
N THR A 736 -4.40 19.92 -11.14
CA THR A 736 -3.32 19.15 -10.53
C THR A 736 -3.76 18.43 -9.27
N ALA A 737 -3.34 17.18 -9.12
CA ALA A 737 -3.40 16.47 -7.83
C ALA A 737 -2.14 16.80 -7.01
N GLY A 738 -2.30 17.04 -5.72
CA GLY A 738 -1.24 17.54 -4.84
C GLY A 738 -0.06 16.60 -4.68
N ASN A 739 1.04 17.18 -4.22
CA ASN A 739 2.23 16.42 -3.84
C ASN A 739 1.97 15.57 -2.59
N PHE A 740 2.71 14.47 -2.52
CA PHE A 740 2.68 13.57 -1.37
C PHE A 740 4.09 13.20 -0.95
N TYR A 741 4.36 13.17 0.35
CA TYR A 741 5.62 12.65 0.88
C TYR A 741 5.40 11.82 2.14
N TYR A 742 6.26 10.84 2.33
CA TYR A 742 6.27 10.00 3.51
C TYR A 742 7.72 9.69 3.91
N TYR A 743 8.02 9.74 5.19
CA TYR A 743 9.31 9.34 5.71
C TYR A 743 9.17 8.64 7.06
N SER A 744 10.09 7.73 7.32
CA SER A 744 10.13 6.97 8.56
C SER A 744 11.53 6.55 8.95
N LEU A 745 11.72 6.41 10.26
CA LEU A 745 12.92 5.86 10.89
C LEU A 745 12.53 4.67 11.74
N ALA A 746 13.36 3.63 11.78
CA ALA A 746 13.17 2.50 12.68
C ALA A 746 14.49 2.06 13.29
N LEU A 747 14.44 1.74 14.56
CA LEU A 747 15.50 1.08 15.31
C LEU A 747 14.98 -0.29 15.74
N ARG A 748 15.69 -1.37 15.37
CA ARG A 748 15.30 -2.74 15.70
C ARG A 748 16.43 -3.44 16.45
N LYS A 749 16.05 -4.19 17.49
CA LYS A 749 16.92 -5.11 18.20
C LYS A 749 16.52 -6.54 17.87
N GLU A 750 17.41 -7.29 17.22
CA GLU A 750 17.23 -8.72 17.00
C GLU A 750 17.56 -9.50 18.28
N PHE A 751 16.78 -10.56 18.58
CA PHE A 751 17.06 -11.45 19.70
C PHE A 751 18.33 -12.29 19.48
N THR A 752 19.00 -12.68 20.56
CA THR A 752 20.27 -13.44 20.50
C THR A 752 20.10 -14.78 19.75
N ASN A 753 18.90 -15.38 19.84
CA ASN A 753 18.58 -16.63 19.15
C ASN A 753 18.22 -16.44 17.67
N LYS A 754 18.22 -15.20 17.14
CA LYS A 754 17.84 -14.82 15.77
C LYS A 754 16.44 -15.28 15.34
N LYS A 755 15.57 -15.59 16.30
CA LYS A 755 14.18 -16.02 16.02
C LYS A 755 13.20 -14.88 15.95
N GLY A 756 13.59 -13.67 16.25
CA GLY A 756 12.73 -12.50 16.23
C GLY A 756 13.41 -11.27 16.79
N GLY A 757 12.63 -10.23 17.04
CA GLY A 757 13.15 -8.97 17.57
C GLY A 757 12.05 -8.00 18.02
N ILE A 758 12.48 -6.94 18.66
CA ILE A 758 11.66 -5.79 19.04
C ILE A 758 12.18 -4.59 18.28
N GLY A 759 11.29 -3.73 17.80
CA GLY A 759 11.62 -2.50 17.11
C GLY A 759 10.83 -1.31 17.62
N PHE A 760 11.39 -0.13 17.41
CA PHE A 760 10.74 1.16 17.59
C PHE A 760 10.75 1.90 16.25
N GLY A 761 9.61 2.42 15.84
CA GLY A 761 9.43 3.16 14.59
C GLY A 761 8.86 4.56 14.84
N ALA A 762 9.34 5.55 14.09
CA ALA A 762 8.84 6.90 14.04
C ALA A 762 8.51 7.26 12.58
N GLU A 763 7.31 7.71 12.33
CA GLU A 763 6.76 8.02 10.99
C GLU A 763 6.29 9.47 11.00
N GLN A 764 6.61 10.23 9.96
CA GLN A 764 6.18 11.64 9.77
C GLN A 764 6.40 12.54 11.00
N PHE A 765 7.47 12.32 11.74
CA PHE A 765 7.72 12.92 13.06
C PHE A 765 8.27 14.35 12.99
N LEU A 766 8.65 14.87 11.80
CA LEU A 766 9.16 16.23 11.61
C LEU A 766 8.03 17.26 11.40
N THR A 767 6.83 16.81 11.07
CA THR A 767 5.65 17.66 10.84
C THR A 767 4.44 17.07 11.53
N SER A 768 3.59 17.90 12.12
CA SER A 768 2.35 17.44 12.76
C SER A 768 1.31 16.98 11.75
N SER A 769 1.30 17.57 10.55
CA SER A 769 0.36 17.24 9.48
C SER A 769 1.04 17.19 8.11
N LEU A 770 0.42 16.44 7.20
CA LEU A 770 0.71 16.44 5.78
C LEU A 770 -0.37 17.26 5.07
N ARG A 771 0.05 18.33 4.40
CA ARG A 771 -0.83 19.19 3.62
C ARG A 771 -0.81 18.79 2.15
N ILE A 772 -1.98 18.46 1.59
CA ILE A 772 -2.19 18.09 0.19
C ILE A 772 -3.09 19.15 -0.44
N VAL A 773 -2.66 19.73 -1.57
CA VAL A 773 -3.40 20.77 -2.27
C VAL A 773 -3.74 20.28 -3.67
N ASN A 774 -5.03 20.09 -3.96
CA ASN A 774 -5.54 19.74 -5.28
C ASN A 774 -6.17 20.99 -5.91
N THR A 775 -6.01 21.15 -7.22
CA THR A 775 -6.64 22.22 -7.99
C THR A 775 -7.42 21.67 -9.17
N THR A 776 -8.56 22.28 -9.47
CA THR A 776 -9.33 22.02 -10.69
C THR A 776 -9.64 23.37 -11.33
N GLU A 777 -9.27 23.50 -12.60
CA GLU A 777 -9.47 24.73 -13.39
C GLU A 777 -10.09 24.39 -14.72
N SER A 778 -11.21 25.04 -15.02
CA SER A 778 -11.87 25.02 -16.34
C SER A 778 -12.66 26.31 -16.56
N PRO A 779 -13.21 26.58 -17.76
CA PRO A 779 -14.07 27.72 -17.95
C PRO A 779 -15.26 27.81 -16.99
N LEU A 780 -15.78 26.65 -16.57
CA LEU A 780 -16.95 26.54 -15.68
C LEU A 780 -16.62 26.55 -14.20
N ILE A 781 -15.41 26.13 -13.82
CA ILE A 781 -15.08 25.92 -12.42
C ILE A 781 -13.62 26.22 -12.11
N SER A 782 -13.40 26.92 -11.01
CA SER A 782 -12.11 27.02 -10.34
C SER A 782 -12.26 26.47 -8.93
N GLN A 783 -11.44 25.49 -8.58
CA GLN A 783 -11.51 24.85 -7.26
C GLN A 783 -10.12 24.61 -6.68
N LYS A 784 -9.99 24.93 -5.40
CA LYS A 784 -8.81 24.62 -4.61
C LYS A 784 -9.22 23.84 -3.37
N SER A 785 -8.76 22.61 -3.28
CA SER A 785 -9.00 21.73 -2.14
C SER A 785 -7.72 21.51 -1.36
N VAL A 786 -7.73 21.82 -0.08
CA VAL A 786 -6.60 21.67 0.85
C VAL A 786 -7.01 20.65 1.90
N SER A 787 -6.29 19.54 1.96
CA SER A 787 -6.48 18.50 2.98
C SER A 787 -5.26 18.46 3.90
N GLU A 788 -5.51 18.40 5.19
CA GLU A 788 -4.49 18.22 6.22
C GLU A 788 -4.70 16.89 6.92
N LEU A 789 -3.68 16.03 6.89
CA LEU A 789 -3.69 14.71 7.52
C LEU A 789 -2.71 14.71 8.69
N PHE A 790 -3.20 14.49 9.91
CA PHE A 790 -2.34 14.35 11.11
C PHE A 790 -1.79 12.92 11.13
N ASN A 791 -0.60 12.73 10.55
CA ASN A 791 -0.03 11.41 10.27
C ASN A 791 1.25 11.07 11.06
N MET A 792 1.64 11.89 12.04
CA MET A 792 2.72 11.56 12.96
C MET A 792 2.39 10.29 13.75
N ASN A 793 3.28 9.32 13.75
CA ASN A 793 3.08 8.04 14.42
C ASN A 793 4.38 7.51 15.05
N PHE A 794 4.27 7.01 16.26
CA PHE A 794 5.32 6.24 16.92
C PHE A 794 4.75 4.84 17.21
N LYS A 795 5.54 3.81 16.90
CA LYS A 795 5.10 2.42 17.04
C LYS A 795 6.17 1.52 17.62
N ILE A 796 5.76 0.53 18.38
CA ILE A 796 6.59 -0.58 18.84
C ILE A 796 6.20 -1.79 18.01
N THR A 797 7.18 -2.54 17.53
CA THR A 797 6.99 -3.75 16.75
C THR A 797 7.60 -4.95 17.47
N PHE A 798 6.98 -6.10 17.34
CA PHE A 798 7.44 -7.38 17.85
C PHE A 798 7.33 -8.42 16.76
N SER A 799 8.36 -9.26 16.61
CA SER A 799 8.29 -10.43 15.72
C SER A 799 8.94 -11.62 16.36
N TYR A 800 8.35 -12.82 16.17
CA TYR A 800 8.91 -14.06 16.69
C TYR A 800 8.57 -15.26 15.81
N ARG A 801 9.57 -16.12 15.55
CA ARG A 801 9.44 -17.34 14.76
C ARG A 801 9.62 -18.58 15.64
N ILE A 802 8.64 -19.49 15.57
CA ILE A 802 8.64 -20.77 16.25
C ILE A 802 8.87 -21.88 15.21
N GLY A 803 9.59 -22.93 15.56
CA GLY A 803 9.83 -24.09 14.71
C GLY A 803 11.01 -23.91 13.75
N LYS A 804 11.28 -24.94 13.02
CA LYS A 804 12.27 -25.03 11.93
C LYS A 804 11.71 -25.93 10.83
N MET A 805 11.96 -25.54 9.59
CA MET A 805 11.84 -26.46 8.46
C MET A 805 13.23 -26.96 8.08
N SER A 806 13.39 -28.27 7.86
CA SER A 806 14.62 -28.90 7.43
C SER A 806 14.52 -29.32 5.96
N PHE A 807 15.67 -29.38 5.27
CA PHE A 807 15.75 -29.85 3.88
C PHE A 807 15.84 -31.39 3.84
N ASP A 808 15.02 -31.99 2.95
CA ASP A 808 15.21 -33.37 2.49
C ASP A 808 15.60 -33.34 1.00
N GLY A 809 16.69 -34.01 0.65
CA GLY A 809 17.32 -33.87 -0.67
C GLY A 809 16.59 -34.60 -1.78
N GLY A 810 15.97 -33.86 -2.66
CA GLY A 810 15.65 -34.34 -3.99
C GLY A 810 14.18 -34.32 -4.40
N ARG A 811 13.80 -33.35 -5.24
CA ARG A 811 12.81 -33.45 -6.32
C ARG A 811 12.70 -32.19 -7.17
N ARG A 812 12.23 -32.31 -8.44
CA ARG A 812 12.21 -31.27 -9.49
C ARG A 812 11.14 -30.20 -9.25
N ARG A 813 11.41 -28.98 -9.73
CA ARG A 813 10.55 -27.78 -9.64
C ARG A 813 9.31 -27.83 -10.51
N ARG A 814 8.24 -27.20 -10.03
CA ARG A 814 6.95 -27.02 -10.69
C ARG A 814 6.59 -25.55 -10.84
N ARG A 815 5.97 -25.19 -11.96
CA ARG A 815 5.39 -23.89 -12.28
C ARG A 815 3.87 -23.98 -12.27
N SER A 816 3.16 -22.89 -12.16
CA SER A 816 1.70 -22.84 -12.25
C SER A 816 1.20 -21.55 -12.84
N ILE A 817 -0.11 -21.51 -13.14
CA ILE A 817 -0.85 -20.47 -13.81
C ILE A 817 -1.25 -19.33 -12.87
N ASN A 818 -1.40 -18.12 -13.42
CA ASN A 818 -1.82 -16.91 -12.75
C ASN A 818 -3.18 -16.45 -13.21
N ASN A 819 -4.02 -16.00 -12.30
CA ASN A 819 -5.16 -15.16 -12.58
C ASN A 819 -4.83 -13.70 -12.27
N ASP A 820 -4.35 -12.96 -13.27
CA ASP A 820 -3.94 -11.56 -13.11
C ASP A 820 -5.13 -10.60 -13.29
N ASP A 821 -6.30 -11.11 -13.77
CA ASP A 821 -7.54 -10.34 -13.93
C ASP A 821 -8.44 -10.39 -12.69
N LEU A 822 -8.00 -11.05 -11.60
CA LEU A 822 -8.78 -11.00 -10.37
C LEU A 822 -8.83 -9.55 -9.88
N LYS A 823 -9.93 -8.87 -10.17
CA LYS A 823 -10.20 -7.57 -9.59
C LYS A 823 -10.55 -7.78 -8.13
N GLU A 824 -9.65 -7.39 -7.23
CA GLU A 824 -10.01 -7.16 -5.83
C GLU A 824 -11.23 -6.26 -5.86
N GLY A 825 -12.36 -6.77 -5.34
CA GLY A 825 -13.67 -6.20 -5.48
C GLY A 825 -13.65 -4.68 -5.57
N GLU A 826 -13.74 -4.18 -6.78
CA GLU A 826 -13.83 -2.75 -7.08
C GLU A 826 -15.08 -2.09 -6.46
N GLY A 827 -15.94 -2.87 -5.79
CA GLY A 827 -16.78 -2.38 -4.71
C GLY A 827 -15.95 -1.76 -3.55
N GLY A 828 -14.63 -1.93 -3.58
CA GLY A 828 -13.64 -1.32 -2.69
C GLY A 828 -12.92 -0.12 -3.29
N GLY A 829 -13.44 0.44 -4.38
CA GLY A 829 -13.03 1.78 -4.78
C GLY A 829 -13.06 2.64 -3.53
N ASP A 830 -12.03 3.36 -3.31
CA ASP A 830 -11.81 4.31 -2.24
C ASP A 830 -12.92 5.40 -2.22
N GLY A 831 -14.16 4.91 -2.12
CA GLY A 831 -15.32 5.61 -1.62
C GLY A 831 -15.20 5.70 -0.12
N GLY A 832 -13.97 5.66 0.39
CA GLY A 832 -13.73 6.23 1.68
C GLY A 832 -14.21 7.66 1.57
N GLY A 833 -15.18 8.05 2.38
CA GLY A 833 -15.46 9.44 2.70
C GLY A 833 -14.16 10.10 3.23
N GLY A 834 -13.04 9.74 2.64
CA GLY A 834 -11.77 10.38 2.71
C GLY A 834 -11.95 11.60 1.85
N ILE A 835 -12.16 12.71 2.50
CA ILE A 835 -11.82 14.03 2.04
C ILE A 835 -11.77 14.09 0.50
N GLN A 836 -12.90 13.79 -0.16
CA GLN A 836 -13.15 14.27 -1.49
C GLN A 836 -13.44 15.77 -1.37
N GLY A 837 -12.43 16.52 -1.10
CA GLY A 837 -12.36 17.86 -1.59
C GLY A 837 -12.42 17.73 -3.11
N GLY A 838 -13.50 18.18 -3.68
CA GLY A 838 -13.96 17.95 -5.02
C GLY A 838 -12.93 17.82 -6.11
N GLY A 839 -13.20 16.94 -7.03
CA GLY A 839 -12.68 16.94 -8.38
C GLY A 839 -11.18 16.68 -8.46
N GLY A 840 -10.85 15.53 -8.68
CA GLY A 840 -9.52 15.00 -8.95
C GLY A 840 -9.48 13.59 -8.41
N GLN A 841 -9.11 12.64 -9.23
CA GLN A 841 -8.73 11.34 -8.74
C GLN A 841 -7.86 11.57 -7.51
N ALA A 842 -8.44 11.31 -6.34
CA ALA A 842 -7.58 11.17 -5.17
C ALA A 842 -6.54 10.12 -5.58
N ALA A 843 -5.33 10.57 -5.79
CA ALA A 843 -4.22 9.66 -5.87
C ALA A 843 -4.41 8.69 -4.69
N PRO A 844 -4.25 7.39 -4.88
CA PRO A 844 -4.43 6.46 -3.80
C PRO A 844 -3.61 7.01 -2.63
N VAL A 845 -4.30 7.47 -1.60
CA VAL A 845 -3.65 7.69 -0.33
C VAL A 845 -3.07 6.32 -0.02
N MET A 846 -1.77 6.22 -0.05
CA MET A 846 -1.07 5.05 0.42
C MET A 846 -1.41 4.93 1.91
N THR A 847 -2.58 4.41 2.19
CA THR A 847 -2.84 3.81 3.48
C THR A 847 -1.99 2.55 3.47
N GLY A 848 -0.74 2.68 3.90
CA GLY A 848 0.07 1.54 4.25
C GLY A 848 -0.72 0.71 5.23
N GLY A 849 -1.19 -0.43 4.81
CA GLY A 849 -1.90 -1.28 5.70
C GLY A 849 -2.61 -2.41 5.03
N ALA A 850 -1.96 -3.51 5.09
CA ALA A 850 -2.54 -4.81 4.96
C ALA A 850 -3.64 -5.02 6.00
N GLY A 851 -4.72 -5.59 5.60
CA GLY A 851 -5.81 -5.91 6.42
C GLY A 851 -5.92 -7.32 6.90
N VAL A 852 -6.82 -7.66 7.81
CA VAL A 852 -7.31 -9.01 8.09
C VAL A 852 -8.50 -9.11 9.05
N ALA A 853 -9.37 -10.09 8.86
CA ALA A 853 -10.65 -10.35 9.49
C ALA A 853 -10.63 -10.98 10.89
N ARG A 854 -11.74 -10.83 11.54
CA ARG A 854 -12.10 -11.48 12.80
C ARG A 854 -13.29 -12.43 12.59
N PRO A 855 -13.37 -13.59 13.25
CA PRO A 855 -14.54 -14.45 13.21
C PRO A 855 -15.70 -13.86 14.01
N ALA A 856 -16.89 -13.96 13.47
CA ALA A 856 -18.12 -13.68 14.18
C ALA A 856 -18.33 -14.72 15.29
N THR A 857 -18.28 -14.30 16.54
CA THR A 857 -18.84 -15.07 17.65
C THR A 857 -20.34 -14.83 17.69
N THR A 858 -21.09 -15.85 17.38
CA THR A 858 -22.52 -15.94 17.68
C THR A 858 -22.71 -15.88 19.19
N ILE A 859 -23.38 -14.85 19.67
CA ILE A 859 -23.92 -14.79 21.04
C ILE A 859 -25.32 -15.42 20.99
N PRO A 860 -25.62 -16.41 21.83
CA PRO A 860 -26.99 -16.94 21.92
C PRO A 860 -27.90 -15.90 22.58
N ALA A 861 -29.08 -15.75 22.01
CA ALA A 861 -30.16 -15.01 22.59
C ALA A 861 -30.65 -15.69 23.85
N GLY A 862 -30.79 -14.94 24.94
CA GLY A 862 -31.55 -15.38 26.10
C GLY A 862 -30.99 -14.87 27.40
N ALA A 863 -31.53 -13.79 27.92
CA ALA A 863 -32.02 -13.67 29.29
C ALA A 863 -32.39 -12.20 29.63
N ALA A 864 -33.51 -12.10 30.26
CA ALA A 864 -34.26 -10.94 30.63
C ALA A 864 -33.54 -9.91 31.51
N SER A 865 -33.95 -8.66 31.29
CA SER A 865 -34.12 -7.55 32.23
C SER A 865 -33.48 -7.69 33.63
N SER A 866 -32.51 -6.85 33.89
CA SER A 866 -32.34 -6.18 35.15
C SER A 866 -31.91 -4.74 34.91
N GLN A 867 -32.79 -3.80 35.22
CA GLN A 867 -32.46 -2.37 35.31
C GLN A 867 -31.29 -2.21 36.30
N PRO A 868 -30.27 -1.45 35.98
CA PRO A 868 -29.39 -0.90 36.98
C PRO A 868 -30.12 0.26 37.66
N ALA A 869 -30.11 0.24 38.95
CA ALA A 869 -30.58 1.26 39.88
C ALA A 869 -30.07 2.65 39.50
N GLY A 870 -30.92 3.62 39.70
CA GLY A 870 -30.72 5.02 39.39
C GLY A 870 -29.36 5.58 39.88
N THR A 871 -28.66 6.19 38.97
CA THR A 871 -27.68 7.23 39.28
C THR A 871 -28.47 8.45 39.71
N THR A 872 -28.32 8.81 40.99
CA THR A 872 -28.73 10.08 41.56
C THR A 872 -28.34 11.24 40.65
N PRO A 873 -29.24 12.20 40.34
CA PRO A 873 -28.91 13.40 39.61
C PRO A 873 -27.79 14.14 40.38
N ALA A 874 -26.76 14.53 39.65
CA ALA A 874 -25.75 15.44 40.18
C ALA A 874 -26.45 16.71 40.65
N THR A 875 -26.41 16.97 41.96
CA THR A 875 -26.95 18.17 42.60
C THR A 875 -26.23 19.38 41.99
N ASN A 876 -26.99 20.25 41.32
CA ASN A 876 -26.48 21.61 41.00
C ASN A 876 -26.01 22.30 42.29
N PRO A 877 -24.88 23.05 42.21
CA PRO A 877 -24.45 23.88 43.35
C PRO A 877 -25.62 24.81 43.79
N ALA A 878 -25.76 25.00 45.13
CA ALA A 878 -26.82 25.84 45.66
C ALA A 878 -26.56 27.34 45.35
N SER A 879 -27.61 28.09 45.02
CA SER A 879 -27.52 29.53 44.86
C SER A 879 -27.29 30.21 46.23
N ASP A 880 -26.31 31.09 46.30
CA ASP A 880 -25.99 31.90 47.43
C ASP A 880 -26.07 33.40 47.05
N PRO A 881 -27.10 34.11 47.46
CA PRO A 881 -27.28 35.51 47.10
C PRO A 881 -26.28 36.48 47.75
N THR A 882 -25.49 35.97 48.72
CA THR A 882 -24.49 36.81 49.40
C THR A 882 -23.06 36.57 48.86
N ALA A 883 -22.88 35.59 48.01
CA ALA A 883 -21.58 35.28 47.44
C ALA A 883 -21.12 36.39 46.46
N VAL A 884 -19.86 36.81 46.59
CA VAL A 884 -19.23 37.73 45.62
C VAL A 884 -18.50 36.91 44.57
N VAL A 885 -19.02 36.83 43.37
CA VAL A 885 -18.36 36.15 42.26
C VAL A 885 -17.95 37.12 41.15
N LYS A 886 -16.84 36.79 40.48
CA LYS A 886 -16.42 37.51 39.27
C LYS A 886 -17.10 36.82 38.07
N ALA A 887 -18.11 37.43 37.47
CA ALA A 887 -18.83 36.92 36.31
C ALA A 887 -18.18 37.33 34.99
N GLU A 888 -17.42 38.42 34.97
CA GLU A 888 -16.77 38.93 33.76
C GLU A 888 -15.70 38.03 33.23
N GLY A 889 -15.48 38.03 31.89
CA GLY A 889 -14.55 37.21 31.14
C GLY A 889 -15.21 36.36 30.07
N THR A 890 -14.43 35.52 29.45
CA THR A 890 -14.92 34.58 28.41
C THR A 890 -15.08 33.20 29.02
N TRP A 891 -16.25 32.64 28.92
CA TRP A 891 -16.63 31.33 29.40
C TRP A 891 -16.85 30.38 28.24
N THR A 892 -16.19 29.24 28.22
CA THR A 892 -16.52 28.13 27.29
C THR A 892 -17.48 27.20 28.00
N TYR A 893 -18.67 26.93 27.37
CA TYR A 893 -19.68 26.07 27.93
C TYR A 893 -20.06 24.90 27.00
N THR A 894 -20.51 23.82 27.58
CA THR A 894 -21.07 22.63 26.93
C THR A 894 -22.48 22.35 27.42
N LEU A 895 -23.34 21.82 26.58
CA LEU A 895 -24.71 21.40 26.88
C LEU A 895 -24.79 19.86 26.94
N GLU A 896 -25.37 19.33 27.98
CA GLU A 896 -25.70 17.91 28.10
C GLU A 896 -27.04 17.67 27.38
N SER A 897 -27.04 17.76 26.07
CA SER A 897 -28.17 17.42 25.20
C SER A 897 -27.88 16.09 24.47
N PRO A 898 -28.90 15.34 23.99
CA PRO A 898 -28.69 14.11 23.24
C PRO A 898 -27.75 14.24 22.03
N GLN A 899 -27.53 15.45 21.58
CA GLN A 899 -26.71 15.77 20.40
C GLN A 899 -25.44 16.55 20.73
N GLY A 900 -25.13 16.76 22.00
CA GLY A 900 -24.11 17.67 22.44
C GLY A 900 -24.45 19.13 22.11
N GLY A 901 -23.52 20.02 22.31
CA GLY A 901 -23.63 21.45 21.99
C GLY A 901 -22.76 22.26 22.92
N GLY A 902 -22.55 23.54 22.57
CA GLY A 902 -21.74 24.41 23.41
C GLY A 902 -21.41 25.72 22.69
N GLY A 903 -20.58 26.53 23.33
CA GLY A 903 -20.16 27.80 22.78
C GLY A 903 -19.28 28.59 23.74
N THR A 904 -19.10 29.87 23.45
CA THR A 904 -18.46 30.79 24.34
C THR A 904 -19.44 31.91 24.72
N LEU A 905 -19.43 32.32 25.97
CA LEU A 905 -20.13 33.48 26.50
C LEU A 905 -19.09 34.47 26.97
N THR A 906 -19.01 35.63 26.35
CA THR A 906 -18.17 36.74 26.85
C THR A 906 -19.02 37.74 27.61
N ILE A 907 -18.70 37.97 28.89
CA ILE A 907 -19.39 38.91 29.76
C ILE A 907 -18.45 40.10 30.01
N ARG A 908 -18.99 41.30 29.88
CA ARG A 908 -18.32 42.58 30.20
C ARG A 908 -19.16 43.33 31.21
N LYS A 909 -18.47 44.07 32.10
CA LYS A 909 -19.13 44.94 33.06
C LYS A 909 -18.76 46.39 32.79
N GLU A 910 -19.79 47.22 32.62
CA GLU A 910 -19.64 48.68 32.44
C GLU A 910 -20.42 49.41 33.54
N GLY A 911 -19.70 49.87 34.56
CA GLY A 911 -20.31 50.39 35.77
C GLY A 911 -21.00 49.32 36.60
N GLU A 912 -22.33 49.42 36.81
CA GLU A 912 -23.13 48.40 37.48
C GLU A 912 -23.85 47.46 36.51
N ALA A 913 -23.81 47.74 35.18
CA ALA A 913 -24.48 46.98 34.15
C ALA A 913 -23.56 45.88 33.55
N TYR A 914 -24.17 44.76 33.22
CA TYR A 914 -23.52 43.70 32.47
C TYR A 914 -23.97 43.68 31.04
N SER A 915 -23.04 43.43 30.12
CA SER A 915 -23.32 43.14 28.71
C SER A 915 -22.64 41.84 28.32
N GLY A 916 -23.12 41.17 27.28
CA GLY A 916 -22.53 39.90 26.86
C GLY A 916 -22.80 39.55 25.40
N VAL A 917 -21.96 38.64 24.89
CA VAL A 917 -22.07 38.04 23.56
C VAL A 917 -21.90 36.54 23.69
N VAL A 918 -22.81 35.79 23.07
CA VAL A 918 -22.76 34.34 22.94
C VAL A 918 -22.26 34.00 21.54
N ILE A 919 -21.27 33.08 21.46
CA ILE A 919 -20.83 32.49 20.18
C ILE A 919 -21.07 30.99 20.25
N SER A 920 -21.91 30.47 19.37
CA SER A 920 -22.11 29.03 19.24
C SER A 920 -20.86 28.38 18.69
N SER A 921 -20.39 27.30 19.32
CA SER A 921 -19.20 26.53 18.88
C SER A 921 -19.38 25.90 17.49
N ARG A 922 -20.61 25.70 17.06
CA ARG A 922 -20.95 25.09 15.77
C ARG A 922 -21.12 26.10 14.63
N MET A 923 -21.67 27.27 14.92
CA MET A 923 -22.00 28.28 13.87
C MET A 923 -21.00 29.43 13.80
N ASN A 924 -20.17 29.61 14.81
CA ASN A 924 -19.18 30.70 14.94
C ASN A 924 -19.79 32.08 14.69
N ARG A 925 -21.06 32.28 15.10
CA ARG A 925 -21.84 33.53 14.94
C ARG A 925 -21.97 34.19 16.29
N GLU A 926 -21.73 35.49 16.34
CA GLU A 926 -21.94 36.33 17.53
C GLU A 926 -23.44 36.65 17.68
N ILE A 927 -23.99 36.35 18.86
CA ILE A 927 -25.36 36.64 19.22
C ILE A 927 -25.31 37.56 20.46
N PRO A 928 -25.81 38.79 20.37
CA PRO A 928 -25.83 39.69 21.53
C PRO A 928 -26.80 39.18 22.59
N VAL A 929 -26.35 39.24 23.85
CA VAL A 929 -27.20 38.93 25.02
C VAL A 929 -28.20 40.06 25.22
N LYS A 930 -29.47 39.73 25.37
CA LYS A 930 -30.59 40.67 25.49
C LYS A 930 -30.75 41.14 26.92
N THR A 931 -30.65 40.25 27.88
CA THR A 931 -30.67 40.56 29.31
C THR A 931 -29.62 39.73 29.99
N ILE A 932 -28.93 40.30 30.95
CA ILE A 932 -27.96 39.61 31.81
C ILE A 932 -27.99 40.16 33.24
N ALA A 933 -28.07 39.33 34.22
CA ALA A 933 -28.05 39.67 35.63
C ALA A 933 -27.20 38.67 36.42
N VAL A 934 -26.48 39.21 37.40
CA VAL A 934 -25.69 38.44 38.37
C VAL A 934 -26.21 38.81 39.76
N SER A 935 -26.68 37.80 40.51
CA SER A 935 -27.17 37.98 41.89
C SER A 935 -26.49 36.95 42.78
N GLY A 936 -25.58 37.39 43.64
CA GLY A 936 -24.72 36.48 44.37
C GLY A 936 -23.85 35.62 43.44
N ASN A 937 -23.96 34.33 43.52
CA ASN A 937 -23.30 33.41 42.61
C ASN A 937 -24.17 32.93 41.44
N GLU A 938 -25.38 33.50 41.31
CA GLU A 938 -26.32 33.09 40.25
C GLU A 938 -26.18 34.06 39.04
N LEU A 939 -25.89 33.50 37.86
CA LEU A 939 -25.87 34.15 36.55
C LEU A 939 -27.16 33.80 35.80
N THR A 940 -27.92 34.82 35.36
CA THR A 940 -29.04 34.63 34.44
C THR A 940 -28.87 35.50 33.22
N TYR A 941 -29.10 34.96 32.03
CA TYR A 941 -29.11 35.76 30.80
C TYR A 941 -30.06 35.21 29.76
N THR A 942 -30.47 36.11 28.86
CA THR A 942 -31.36 35.75 27.72
C THR A 942 -30.79 36.30 26.43
N TYR A 943 -31.01 35.60 25.35
CA TYR A 943 -30.72 36.06 23.99
C TYR A 943 -31.76 35.53 23.02
N ASP A 944 -31.93 36.21 21.89
CA ASP A 944 -32.87 35.80 20.87
C ASP A 944 -32.13 35.03 19.78
N LEU A 945 -32.56 33.80 19.55
CA LEU A 945 -32.03 32.91 18.52
C LEU A 945 -33.01 32.89 17.34
N ALA A 946 -32.54 33.28 16.17
CA ALA A 946 -33.35 33.23 14.96
C ALA A 946 -33.37 31.77 14.44
N LEU A 947 -34.54 31.16 14.41
CA LEU A 947 -34.82 29.82 13.93
C LEU A 947 -35.62 29.89 12.64
N GLY A 948 -34.99 30.13 11.51
CA GLY A 948 -35.66 30.38 10.24
C GLY A 948 -36.50 31.69 10.31
N PRO A 949 -37.79 31.68 9.94
CA PRO A 949 -38.64 32.84 10.02
C PRO A 949 -39.08 33.19 11.45
N ASN A 950 -38.85 32.34 12.43
CA ASN A 950 -39.25 32.52 13.81
C ASN A 950 -38.05 32.85 14.70
N THR A 951 -38.29 33.71 15.71
CA THR A 951 -37.29 34.01 16.72
C THR A 951 -37.72 33.37 18.05
N THR A 952 -36.80 32.63 18.67
CA THR A 952 -37.03 31.97 19.97
C THR A 952 -36.09 32.59 21.00
N THR A 953 -36.62 32.96 22.16
CA THR A 953 -35.81 33.44 23.26
C THR A 953 -35.18 32.25 24.02
N VAL A 954 -33.88 32.24 24.11
CA VAL A 954 -33.12 31.32 24.97
C VAL A 954 -32.91 31.96 26.32
N SER A 955 -33.16 31.22 27.39
CA SER A 955 -32.89 31.64 28.76
C SER A 955 -31.92 30.69 29.44
N VAL A 956 -30.95 31.24 30.11
CA VAL A 956 -29.94 30.50 30.85
C VAL A 956 -29.94 30.92 32.31
N LYS A 957 -29.89 29.94 33.19
CA LYS A 957 -29.70 30.10 34.63
C LYS A 957 -28.57 29.21 35.08
N ALA A 958 -27.48 29.77 35.58
CA ALA A 958 -26.29 29.02 36.00
C ALA A 958 -25.73 29.57 37.33
N ILE A 959 -25.09 28.70 38.09
CA ILE A 959 -24.37 29.01 39.33
C ILE A 959 -22.87 29.02 39.02
N ILE A 960 -22.21 30.07 39.38
CA ILE A 960 -20.77 30.26 39.25
C ILE A 960 -20.08 29.86 40.58
N THR A 961 -19.06 29.00 40.47
CA THR A 961 -18.23 28.57 41.58
C THR A 961 -16.76 28.69 41.17
N GLY A 962 -16.12 29.80 41.51
CA GLY A 962 -14.76 30.13 41.03
C GLY A 962 -14.71 30.32 39.51
N ASP A 963 -13.96 29.49 38.80
CA ASP A 963 -13.83 29.49 37.32
C ASP A 963 -14.72 28.44 36.63
N GLU A 964 -15.67 27.86 37.35
CA GLU A 964 -16.64 26.92 36.79
C GLU A 964 -18.07 27.46 36.92
N MET A 965 -18.93 27.14 35.96
CA MET A 965 -20.36 27.38 36.04
C MET A 965 -21.15 26.14 35.70
N ALA A 966 -22.26 25.92 36.38
CA ALA A 966 -23.20 24.84 36.13
C ALA A 966 -24.63 25.33 36.20
N GLY A 967 -25.49 24.91 35.30
CA GLY A 967 -26.86 25.38 35.25
C GLY A 967 -27.72 24.74 34.20
N THR A 968 -28.74 25.49 33.73
CA THR A 968 -29.68 24.99 32.73
C THR A 968 -29.90 26.06 31.67
N MET A 969 -29.91 25.64 30.41
CA MET A 969 -30.28 26.43 29.26
C MET A 969 -31.67 25.98 28.79
N THR A 970 -32.61 26.89 28.68
CA THR A 970 -33.98 26.62 28.21
C THR A 970 -34.22 27.32 26.88
N LEU A 971 -34.62 26.55 25.88
CA LEU A 971 -34.87 27.02 24.51
C LEU A 971 -36.37 27.06 24.25
N GLY A 972 -37.05 28.15 24.65
CA GLY A 972 -38.49 28.31 24.43
C GLY A 972 -39.30 27.05 24.75
N SER A 973 -40.10 26.56 23.77
CA SER A 973 -40.89 25.32 23.86
C SER A 973 -40.10 24.03 23.62
N PHE A 974 -38.83 24.12 23.24
CA PHE A 974 -38.01 22.95 22.84
C PHE A 974 -37.38 22.18 24.01
N GLY A 975 -37.41 22.76 25.22
CA GLY A 975 -36.99 22.07 26.44
C GLY A 975 -35.82 22.76 27.16
N SER A 976 -35.36 22.08 28.24
CA SER A 976 -34.30 22.60 29.11
C SER A 976 -33.16 21.57 29.16
N PHE A 977 -31.93 22.03 29.01
CA PHE A 977 -30.71 21.20 28.94
C PHE A 977 -29.71 21.62 30.01
N PRO A 978 -29.06 20.68 30.71
CA PRO A 978 -27.99 21.00 31.63
C PRO A 978 -26.82 21.67 30.92
N LEU A 979 -26.25 22.70 31.55
CA LEU A 979 -25.11 23.47 31.05
C LEU A 979 -23.96 23.40 32.05
N LYS A 980 -22.76 23.14 31.53
CA LYS A 980 -21.52 23.25 32.29
C LYS A 980 -20.55 24.13 31.53
N GLY A 981 -19.87 25.03 32.24
CA GLY A 981 -18.92 25.96 31.63
C GLY A 981 -17.69 26.19 32.48
N LYS A 982 -16.63 26.65 31.82
CA LYS A 982 -15.37 26.99 32.43
C LYS A 982 -14.87 28.33 31.89
N ARG A 983 -14.35 29.16 32.76
CA ARG A 983 -13.73 30.44 32.36
C ARG A 983 -12.44 30.20 31.61
N ASN A 984 -12.26 30.90 30.51
CA ASN A 984 -11.00 30.89 29.78
C ASN A 984 -10.00 31.75 30.56
N PRO A 985 -8.71 31.32 30.62
CA PRO A 985 -7.67 32.06 31.30
C PRO A 985 -7.42 33.47 30.76
#